data_ffb7711f95a3847c3eae60bb723e24c2
#
_entry.id   ffb7711f95a3847c3eae60bb723e24c2
#
_cell.length_a   1.000
_cell.length_b   1.000
_cell.length_c   1.000
_cell.angle_alpha   90.00
_cell.angle_beta   90.00
_cell.angle_gamma   90.00
#
_symmetry.space_group_name_H-M   'P 1'
#
loop_
_entity.id
_entity.type
_entity.pdbx_description
1 polymer ?
#
loop_
_entity_poly.entity_id
_entity_poly.type
_entity_poly.pdbx_seq_one_letter_code
_entity_poly.pdbx_strand_id
1 'polypeptide(L)'
;MSVDKQQTPAQPREDELKALDAHWRAANYLAVGQIYLMANPLLTEPLRPEHVKPRLLGHWGTSPGLNLVHTHLNRVIKARDLDAICVWGPGHGGPAVLANSWLEGSYTETYPDVTRDAAGMARLFKQFSFPGGVPSHVAPETPGSIHEGGELGYALSHAYGAALDNPDLLVACVIGDGEAETGPLAASWHSNKFLDPVHDGAVLPVLHLNGYKIANPTVLSRLPEAELDALLKGYGHDPIHVTGDDPAAVHHAMARAMDTALDRISALQRAAREDGATGRPRWPVIVLRTPKGWTGPAEVDGLPVEGTWRAHQVPLAAVRDNPEHLRQLEQWLRSYRPEELFDEHGAPRADVLACVPEGPRRLGAVPHANGGLLLRELPLPPLERYAVRVDKPGATQHEPTRVLGDLLEDVMRATTERRDFRLVGPDETASNRLQAVYAASGKAWQADILDVDEHLDRHGRVMEILSEHTCQGWLEGYLLTGRHGLFSCYEAFVHIVDSMVNQHIKWLRTTRRLPWRAPIASLNYLLTSHVWRQDHNGFSHQDPGFVDHILNKSPEAVRVYFPPDANTLLSVADHALRSRDYVNVIVAGKQPCFDWLPMEDATVHCARGAGIWEWAGTEDGSREPDVVLACAGDVPTQEVLAAAQLLRRHLPELVVRVVNVVDIARLMPSEEHPHGMTDFEYDGLFTADKPVIFAYHGYPWLIHRLAYRRTGHRGMHVRGYKEIGTTTTPFDMVVRNDLDRYRLVMDVIDRVPGLAVRAAAVRQRMADARQRHHVWIREHGTDLPEVADWTWNG
;
A
#
# COMPACT_ATOMS: atom_id res chain seq x y z
N MET A 1 -5.90 -43.14 24.57
CA MET A 1 -5.09 -42.36 23.62
C MET A 1 -4.78 -43.30 22.45
N SER A 2 -5.65 -43.32 21.45
CA SER A 2 -5.42 -43.99 20.18
C SER A 2 -4.75 -43.01 19.25
N VAL A 3 -3.53 -43.32 18.83
CA VAL A 3 -2.86 -42.63 17.76
C VAL A 3 -3.66 -42.87 16.50
N ASP A 4 -4.42 -41.90 16.07
CA ASP A 4 -5.12 -41.94 14.78
C ASP A 4 -4.08 -42.21 13.69
N LYS A 5 -4.28 -43.32 12.97
CA LYS A 5 -3.46 -43.64 11.80
C LYS A 5 -3.63 -42.49 10.80
N GLN A 6 -2.65 -41.62 10.69
CA GLN A 6 -2.54 -40.66 9.57
C GLN A 6 -2.73 -41.48 8.28
N GLN A 7 -3.86 -41.28 7.61
CA GLN A 7 -4.05 -41.80 6.27
C GLN A 7 -2.97 -41.19 5.39
N THR A 8 -2.07 -41.98 4.89
CA THR A 8 -1.09 -41.57 3.89
C THR A 8 -1.88 -40.98 2.70
N PRO A 9 -1.63 -39.76 2.25
CA PRO A 9 -2.34 -39.22 1.11
C PRO A 9 -2.29 -40.20 -0.08
N ALA A 10 -3.41 -40.34 -0.76
CA ALA A 10 -3.49 -41.23 -1.91
C ALA A 10 -2.44 -40.82 -2.95
N GLN A 11 -1.68 -41.75 -3.50
CA GLN A 11 -0.72 -41.40 -4.54
C GLN A 11 -1.46 -40.85 -5.76
N PRO A 12 -0.97 -39.73 -6.37
CA PRO A 12 -1.54 -39.20 -7.61
C PRO A 12 -1.56 -40.30 -8.67
N ARG A 13 -2.63 -40.41 -9.42
CA ARG A 13 -2.76 -41.36 -10.50
C ARG A 13 -1.83 -41.02 -11.66
N GLU A 14 -1.36 -42.02 -12.39
CA GLU A 14 -0.45 -41.81 -13.52
C GLU A 14 -1.05 -40.89 -14.60
N ASP A 15 -2.35 -41.03 -14.88
CA ASP A 15 -3.05 -40.17 -15.83
C ASP A 15 -3.12 -38.67 -15.36
N GLU A 16 -3.28 -38.49 -14.06
CA GLU A 16 -3.26 -37.14 -13.46
C GLU A 16 -1.89 -36.48 -13.61
N LEU A 17 -0.83 -37.28 -13.35
CA LEU A 17 0.55 -36.74 -13.49
C LEU A 17 0.90 -36.42 -14.96
N LYS A 18 0.42 -37.21 -15.91
CA LYS A 18 0.57 -36.92 -17.34
C LYS A 18 -0.14 -35.61 -17.74
N ALA A 19 -1.32 -35.38 -17.20
CA ALA A 19 -2.06 -34.13 -17.44
C ALA A 19 -1.36 -32.91 -16.82
N LEU A 20 -0.80 -33.06 -15.60
CA LEU A 20 -0.01 -32.01 -14.96
C LEU A 20 1.24 -31.67 -15.75
N ASP A 21 1.98 -32.68 -16.23
CA ASP A 21 3.14 -32.48 -17.12
C ASP A 21 2.75 -31.77 -18.41
N ALA A 22 1.65 -32.18 -19.03
CA ALA A 22 1.16 -31.53 -20.27
C ALA A 22 0.83 -30.06 -20.03
N HIS A 23 0.13 -29.73 -18.94
CA HIS A 23 -0.19 -28.34 -18.59
C HIS A 23 1.08 -27.52 -18.34
N TRP A 24 2.00 -28.04 -17.52
CA TRP A 24 3.26 -27.38 -17.21
C TRP A 24 4.12 -27.13 -18.45
N ARG A 25 4.25 -28.14 -19.35
CA ARG A 25 4.95 -27.97 -20.64
C ARG A 25 4.29 -26.91 -21.53
N ALA A 26 2.95 -26.90 -21.57
CA ALA A 26 2.21 -25.87 -22.32
C ALA A 26 2.47 -24.47 -21.75
N ALA A 27 2.42 -24.29 -20.44
CA ALA A 27 2.71 -23.03 -19.80
C ALA A 27 4.16 -22.56 -20.03
N ASN A 28 5.14 -23.49 -19.96
CA ASN A 28 6.53 -23.19 -20.29
C ASN A 28 6.72 -22.80 -21.75
N TYR A 29 6.11 -23.51 -22.69
CA TYR A 29 6.11 -23.19 -24.11
C TYR A 29 5.59 -21.77 -24.37
N LEU A 30 4.43 -21.44 -23.77
CA LEU A 30 3.83 -20.12 -23.88
C LEU A 30 4.70 -19.05 -23.24
N ALA A 31 5.37 -19.32 -22.12
CA ALA A 31 6.28 -18.39 -21.47
C ALA A 31 7.52 -18.08 -22.32
N VAL A 32 8.12 -19.10 -22.96
CA VAL A 32 9.22 -18.90 -23.92
C VAL A 32 8.73 -18.12 -25.15
N GLY A 33 7.58 -18.50 -25.70
CA GLY A 33 6.97 -17.79 -26.85
C GLY A 33 6.75 -16.30 -26.57
N GLN A 34 6.26 -15.95 -25.38
CA GLN A 34 6.08 -14.56 -24.97
C GLN A 34 7.40 -13.77 -24.90
N ILE A 35 8.47 -14.40 -24.50
CA ILE A 35 9.80 -13.74 -24.44
C ILE A 35 10.35 -13.49 -25.85
N TYR A 36 10.22 -14.47 -26.74
CA TYR A 36 10.95 -14.49 -28.01
C TYR A 36 10.13 -14.19 -29.24
N LEU A 37 8.91 -14.73 -29.35
CA LEU A 37 8.19 -14.79 -30.62
C LEU A 37 7.19 -13.65 -30.84
N MET A 38 6.99 -13.29 -32.09
CA MET A 38 5.91 -12.40 -32.55
C MET A 38 5.10 -13.01 -33.70
N ALA A 39 5.54 -14.15 -34.25
CA ALA A 39 4.88 -14.90 -35.31
C ALA A 39 5.25 -16.39 -35.21
N ASN A 40 4.61 -17.25 -36.01
CA ASN A 40 4.81 -18.70 -36.09
C ASN A 40 4.64 -19.40 -34.72
N PRO A 41 3.51 -19.17 -34.00
CA PRO A 41 3.34 -19.62 -32.61
C PRO A 41 3.25 -21.15 -32.46
N LEU A 42 3.02 -21.91 -33.51
CA LEU A 42 2.94 -23.38 -33.53
C LEU A 42 4.14 -24.05 -34.19
N LEU A 43 5.17 -23.30 -34.59
CA LEU A 43 6.35 -23.80 -35.31
C LEU A 43 5.99 -24.64 -36.54
N THR A 44 4.99 -24.22 -37.28
CA THR A 44 4.54 -24.87 -38.52
C THR A 44 5.56 -24.81 -39.65
N GLU A 45 6.49 -23.88 -39.56
CA GLU A 45 7.67 -23.78 -40.42
C GLU A 45 8.92 -23.54 -39.55
N PRO A 46 10.14 -23.77 -40.05
CA PRO A 46 11.36 -23.46 -39.31
C PRO A 46 11.39 -21.98 -38.88
N LEU A 47 11.97 -21.74 -37.71
CA LEU A 47 12.11 -20.36 -37.21
C LEU A 47 12.99 -19.53 -38.15
N ARG A 48 12.57 -18.29 -38.35
CA ARG A 48 13.33 -17.27 -39.06
C ARG A 48 13.46 -16.02 -38.17
N PRO A 49 14.47 -15.18 -38.38
CA PRO A 49 14.67 -13.95 -37.63
C PRO A 49 13.43 -13.05 -37.57
N GLU A 50 12.59 -13.04 -38.62
CA GLU A 50 11.36 -12.25 -38.72
C GLU A 50 10.26 -12.73 -37.75
N HIS A 51 10.30 -13.98 -37.31
CA HIS A 51 9.38 -14.54 -36.33
C HIS A 51 9.72 -14.08 -34.89
N VAL A 52 10.94 -13.58 -34.70
CA VAL A 52 11.48 -13.19 -33.37
C VAL A 52 11.33 -11.69 -33.17
N LYS A 53 10.99 -11.29 -31.95
CA LYS A 53 10.90 -9.88 -31.55
C LYS A 53 12.22 -9.15 -31.76
N PRO A 54 12.17 -7.88 -32.20
CA PRO A 54 13.38 -7.07 -32.36
C PRO A 54 14.04 -6.69 -31.04
N ARG A 55 13.29 -6.73 -29.95
CA ARG A 55 13.72 -6.47 -28.58
C ARG A 55 13.24 -7.60 -27.68
N LEU A 56 14.16 -8.37 -27.14
CA LEU A 56 13.87 -9.51 -26.27
C LEU A 56 13.82 -9.04 -24.82
N LEU A 57 12.71 -9.24 -24.18
CA LEU A 57 12.49 -8.87 -22.76
C LEU A 57 11.67 -9.95 -22.08
N GLY A 58 12.00 -10.21 -20.82
CA GLY A 58 11.34 -11.17 -19.97
C GLY A 58 12.33 -11.92 -19.10
N HIS A 59 11.84 -12.71 -18.17
CA HIS A 59 12.65 -13.44 -17.22
C HIS A 59 12.27 -14.92 -17.23
N TRP A 60 13.12 -15.71 -17.87
CA TRP A 60 12.93 -17.15 -17.94
C TRP A 60 13.21 -17.84 -16.61
N GLY A 61 14.23 -17.38 -15.88
CA GLY A 61 14.85 -18.07 -14.76
C GLY A 61 13.90 -18.58 -13.66
N THR A 62 12.84 -17.82 -13.37
CA THR A 62 11.85 -18.20 -12.35
C THR A 62 10.58 -18.83 -12.95
N SER A 63 10.32 -18.62 -14.25
CA SER A 63 9.07 -19.00 -14.90
C SER A 63 8.72 -20.49 -14.78
N PRO A 64 9.64 -21.45 -14.93
CA PRO A 64 9.31 -22.87 -14.81
C PRO A 64 8.81 -23.29 -13.43
N GLY A 65 9.40 -22.73 -12.37
CA GLY A 65 8.95 -22.96 -11.00
C GLY A 65 7.59 -22.35 -10.71
N LEU A 66 7.31 -21.13 -11.22
CA LEU A 66 5.98 -20.51 -11.11
C LEU A 66 4.93 -21.33 -11.85
N ASN A 67 5.23 -21.79 -13.07
CA ASN A 67 4.35 -22.67 -13.83
C ASN A 67 4.05 -23.98 -13.08
N LEU A 68 5.05 -24.57 -12.42
CA LEU A 68 4.86 -25.77 -11.60
C LEU A 68 3.89 -25.50 -10.44
N VAL A 69 4.09 -24.42 -9.70
CA VAL A 69 3.21 -24.05 -8.58
C VAL A 69 1.79 -23.80 -9.09
N HIS A 70 1.62 -23.04 -10.18
CA HIS A 70 0.30 -22.75 -10.76
C HIS A 70 -0.42 -24.06 -11.19
N THR A 71 0.28 -24.96 -11.88
CA THR A 71 -0.25 -26.24 -12.32
C THR A 71 -0.79 -27.06 -11.14
N HIS A 72 -0.02 -27.16 -10.07
CA HIS A 72 -0.43 -27.91 -8.87
C HIS A 72 -1.49 -27.18 -8.04
N LEU A 73 -1.54 -25.84 -8.05
CA LEU A 73 -2.66 -25.08 -7.48
C LEU A 73 -3.96 -25.39 -8.23
N ASN A 74 -3.94 -25.35 -9.56
CA ASN A 74 -5.11 -25.73 -10.36
C ASN A 74 -5.63 -27.12 -9.99
N ARG A 75 -4.73 -28.12 -9.85
CA ARG A 75 -5.09 -29.46 -9.42
C ARG A 75 -5.84 -29.49 -8.10
N VAL A 76 -5.27 -28.86 -7.07
CA VAL A 76 -5.87 -28.92 -5.72
C VAL A 76 -7.13 -28.08 -5.61
N ILE A 77 -7.19 -26.94 -6.30
CA ILE A 77 -8.41 -26.10 -6.38
C ILE A 77 -9.55 -26.92 -6.99
N LYS A 78 -9.29 -27.58 -8.11
CA LYS A 78 -10.29 -28.42 -8.79
C LYS A 78 -10.71 -29.61 -7.94
N ALA A 79 -9.74 -30.32 -7.32
CA ALA A 79 -10.01 -31.53 -6.56
C ALA A 79 -10.76 -31.28 -5.25
N ARG A 80 -10.59 -30.11 -4.65
CA ARG A 80 -11.15 -29.76 -3.33
C ARG A 80 -12.20 -28.62 -3.38
N ASP A 81 -12.54 -28.13 -4.57
CA ASP A 81 -13.48 -27.01 -4.81
C ASP A 81 -13.15 -25.76 -4.00
N LEU A 82 -11.88 -25.31 -4.03
CA LEU A 82 -11.38 -24.21 -3.20
C LEU A 82 -11.61 -22.85 -3.85
N ASP A 83 -11.88 -21.82 -3.03
CA ASP A 83 -11.58 -20.44 -3.36
C ASP A 83 -10.10 -20.18 -3.08
N ALA A 84 -9.36 -19.79 -4.10
CA ALA A 84 -7.93 -19.54 -3.95
C ALA A 84 -7.46 -18.36 -4.80
N ILE A 85 -6.45 -17.64 -4.29
CA ILE A 85 -5.66 -16.68 -5.03
C ILE A 85 -4.17 -17.02 -4.88
N CYS A 86 -3.35 -16.50 -5.78
CA CYS A 86 -1.91 -16.64 -5.68
C CYS A 86 -1.21 -15.28 -5.74
N VAL A 87 -0.38 -14.99 -4.75
CA VAL A 87 0.50 -13.84 -4.71
C VAL A 87 1.86 -14.25 -5.26
N TRP A 88 2.30 -13.59 -6.31
CA TRP A 88 3.52 -13.92 -7.05
C TRP A 88 4.66 -12.97 -6.66
N GLY A 89 5.40 -13.30 -5.61
CA GLY A 89 6.54 -12.51 -5.13
C GLY A 89 7.63 -12.31 -6.19
N PRO A 90 8.08 -13.37 -6.93
CA PRO A 90 8.96 -13.18 -8.07
C PRO A 90 8.20 -12.57 -9.28
N GLY A 91 7.74 -11.33 -9.15
CA GLY A 91 6.88 -10.67 -10.14
C GLY A 91 7.47 -10.56 -11.54
N HIS A 92 8.81 -10.65 -11.67
CA HIS A 92 9.50 -10.76 -12.96
C HIS A 92 9.15 -12.06 -13.71
N GLY A 93 8.52 -13.04 -13.07
CA GLY A 93 7.94 -14.22 -13.72
C GLY A 93 6.61 -13.98 -14.45
N GLY A 94 6.31 -12.75 -14.84
CA GLY A 94 5.12 -12.37 -15.61
C GLY A 94 4.77 -13.29 -16.78
N PRO A 95 5.74 -13.80 -17.58
CA PRO A 95 5.45 -14.74 -18.66
C PRO A 95 4.70 -15.99 -18.19
N ALA A 96 5.06 -16.52 -17.01
CA ALA A 96 4.42 -17.70 -16.44
C ALA A 96 2.96 -17.40 -16.03
N VAL A 97 2.74 -16.31 -15.32
CA VAL A 97 1.40 -15.94 -14.83
C VAL A 97 0.44 -15.68 -15.99
N LEU A 98 0.92 -14.96 -17.01
CA LEU A 98 0.14 -14.66 -18.20
C LEU A 98 -0.16 -15.92 -19.03
N ALA A 99 0.82 -16.84 -19.17
CA ALA A 99 0.63 -18.13 -19.85
C ALA A 99 -0.49 -18.95 -19.20
N ASN A 100 -0.47 -19.08 -17.88
CA ASN A 100 -1.48 -19.82 -17.14
C ASN A 100 -2.86 -19.15 -17.20
N SER A 101 -2.94 -17.84 -17.06
CA SER A 101 -4.20 -17.10 -17.19
C SER A 101 -4.84 -17.28 -18.60
N TRP A 102 -4.01 -17.40 -19.65
CA TRP A 102 -4.49 -17.71 -20.99
C TRP A 102 -4.93 -19.17 -21.10
N LEU A 103 -4.17 -20.14 -20.59
CA LEU A 103 -4.53 -21.56 -20.60
C LEU A 103 -5.85 -21.82 -19.87
N GLU A 104 -6.07 -21.24 -18.71
CA GLU A 104 -7.31 -21.40 -17.96
C GLU A 104 -8.52 -20.64 -18.59
N GLY A 105 -8.26 -19.74 -19.54
CA GLY A 105 -9.28 -19.00 -20.29
C GLY A 105 -9.71 -17.67 -19.69
N SER A 106 -9.32 -17.36 -18.46
CA SER A 106 -9.66 -16.09 -17.80
C SER A 106 -9.09 -14.87 -18.52
N TYR A 107 -7.91 -15.04 -19.15
CA TYR A 107 -7.32 -13.98 -19.95
C TYR A 107 -8.16 -13.66 -21.19
N THR A 108 -8.64 -14.68 -21.93
CA THR A 108 -9.49 -14.50 -23.10
C THR A 108 -10.87 -13.93 -22.75
N GLU A 109 -11.43 -14.30 -21.60
CA GLU A 109 -12.68 -13.70 -21.10
C GLU A 109 -12.53 -12.22 -20.82
N THR A 110 -11.36 -11.81 -20.32
CA THR A 110 -11.04 -10.41 -20.02
C THR A 110 -10.66 -9.62 -21.28
N TYR A 111 -9.92 -10.27 -22.19
CA TYR A 111 -9.40 -9.69 -23.44
C TYR A 111 -9.80 -10.56 -24.64
N PRO A 112 -11.04 -10.40 -25.14
CA PRO A 112 -11.61 -11.30 -26.16
C PRO A 112 -10.82 -11.38 -27.48
N ASP A 113 -10.03 -10.37 -27.78
CA ASP A 113 -9.17 -10.35 -28.97
C ASP A 113 -7.99 -11.34 -28.88
N VAL A 114 -7.65 -11.83 -27.68
CA VAL A 114 -6.60 -12.81 -27.44
C VAL A 114 -7.25 -14.18 -27.23
N THR A 115 -7.73 -14.75 -28.32
CA THR A 115 -8.44 -16.03 -28.37
C THR A 115 -7.55 -17.23 -28.01
N ARG A 116 -8.15 -18.35 -27.60
CA ARG A 116 -7.38 -19.59 -27.33
C ARG A 116 -7.23 -20.42 -28.64
N ASP A 117 -6.50 -19.85 -29.59
CA ASP A 117 -6.13 -20.44 -30.87
C ASP A 117 -4.78 -19.89 -31.34
N ALA A 118 -4.31 -20.28 -32.51
CA ALA A 118 -3.03 -19.83 -33.08
C ALA A 118 -2.96 -18.31 -33.27
N ALA A 119 -4.06 -17.65 -33.61
CA ALA A 119 -4.10 -16.21 -33.82
C ALA A 119 -4.00 -15.47 -32.44
N GLY A 120 -4.75 -15.94 -31.46
CA GLY A 120 -4.67 -15.38 -30.11
C GLY A 120 -3.34 -15.69 -29.43
N MET A 121 -2.76 -16.88 -29.63
CA MET A 121 -1.41 -17.22 -29.16
C MET A 121 -0.35 -16.28 -29.76
N ALA A 122 -0.43 -15.98 -31.06
CA ALA A 122 0.48 -15.03 -31.70
C ALA A 122 0.33 -13.60 -31.11
N ARG A 123 -0.90 -13.19 -30.78
CA ARG A 123 -1.16 -11.91 -30.09
C ARG A 123 -0.62 -11.91 -28.67
N LEU A 124 -0.83 -13.00 -27.92
CA LEU A 124 -0.29 -13.19 -26.57
C LEU A 124 1.25 -13.05 -26.58
N PHE A 125 1.92 -13.71 -27.52
CA PHE A 125 3.37 -13.62 -27.65
C PHE A 125 3.80 -12.20 -28.01
N LYS A 126 3.20 -11.60 -29.02
CA LYS A 126 3.58 -10.29 -29.51
C LYS A 126 3.41 -9.19 -28.46
N GLN A 127 2.27 -9.17 -27.74
CA GLN A 127 1.94 -8.08 -26.81
C GLN A 127 2.82 -8.05 -25.54
N PHE A 128 3.40 -9.19 -25.17
CA PHE A 128 4.22 -9.29 -23.96
C PHE A 128 5.47 -8.41 -24.08
N SER A 129 5.62 -7.45 -23.18
CA SER A 129 6.73 -6.49 -23.14
C SER A 129 6.98 -5.76 -24.48
N PHE A 130 5.90 -5.42 -25.18
CA PHE A 130 5.89 -4.77 -26.47
C PHE A 130 5.15 -3.42 -26.37
N PRO A 131 5.52 -2.40 -27.16
CA PRO A 131 4.82 -1.10 -27.13
C PRO A 131 3.31 -1.25 -27.33
N GLY A 132 2.53 -0.73 -26.37
CA GLY A 132 1.06 -0.84 -26.36
C GLY A 132 0.52 -2.19 -25.88
N GLY A 133 1.38 -3.09 -25.42
CA GLY A 133 1.02 -4.38 -24.85
C GLY A 133 1.07 -4.41 -23.33
N VAL A 134 1.36 -5.58 -22.75
CA VAL A 134 1.42 -5.83 -21.31
C VAL A 134 2.86 -5.75 -20.79
N PRO A 135 3.08 -5.34 -19.53
CA PRO A 135 4.42 -5.28 -18.94
C PRO A 135 5.06 -6.66 -18.76
N SER A 136 6.39 -6.69 -18.58
CA SER A 136 7.14 -7.94 -18.38
C SER A 136 7.00 -8.55 -16.99
N HIS A 137 6.47 -7.80 -16.03
CA HIS A 137 6.22 -8.21 -14.66
C HIS A 137 4.73 -8.45 -14.43
N VAL A 138 4.41 -9.18 -13.38
CA VAL A 138 3.03 -9.32 -12.93
C VAL A 138 2.47 -7.94 -12.59
N ALA A 139 1.30 -7.64 -13.12
CA ALA A 139 0.73 -6.29 -13.08
C ALA A 139 -0.81 -6.33 -13.01
N PRO A 140 -1.45 -5.19 -12.73
CA PRO A 140 -2.91 -5.10 -12.64
C PRO A 140 -3.69 -5.60 -13.85
N GLU A 141 -3.07 -5.52 -15.04
CA GLU A 141 -3.63 -5.99 -16.32
C GLU A 141 -3.78 -7.52 -16.39
N THR A 142 -3.09 -8.27 -15.51
CA THR A 142 -3.17 -9.73 -15.49
C THR A 142 -4.33 -10.18 -14.59
N PRO A 143 -5.38 -10.85 -15.11
CA PRO A 143 -6.43 -11.42 -14.29
C PRO A 143 -5.87 -12.38 -13.25
N GLY A 144 -6.40 -12.31 -12.02
CA GLY A 144 -5.96 -13.14 -10.90
C GLY A 144 -4.85 -12.54 -10.05
N SER A 145 -4.16 -11.48 -10.50
CA SER A 145 -3.15 -10.83 -9.68
C SER A 145 -3.75 -9.74 -8.79
N ILE A 146 -3.34 -9.73 -7.52
CA ILE A 146 -3.56 -8.64 -6.56
C ILE A 146 -2.24 -7.96 -6.17
N HIS A 147 -1.12 -8.41 -6.70
CA HIS A 147 0.22 -7.95 -6.34
C HIS A 147 0.94 -7.43 -7.56
N GLU A 148 1.49 -6.23 -7.48
CA GLU A 148 2.39 -5.65 -8.47
C GLU A 148 3.80 -6.19 -8.22
N GLY A 149 4.35 -6.87 -9.20
CA GLY A 149 5.59 -7.62 -9.01
C GLY A 149 6.88 -6.83 -9.21
N GLY A 150 6.83 -5.51 -9.31
CA GLY A 150 8.01 -4.68 -9.59
C GLY A 150 8.94 -4.51 -8.39
N GLU A 151 8.38 -4.33 -7.20
CA GLU A 151 9.12 -4.23 -5.95
C GLU A 151 9.05 -5.53 -5.16
N LEU A 152 10.22 -5.99 -4.69
CA LEU A 152 10.32 -7.24 -3.92
C LEU A 152 10.26 -6.95 -2.41
N GLY A 153 9.68 -7.88 -1.64
CA GLY A 153 9.81 -7.93 -0.20
C GLY A 153 8.51 -7.91 0.59
N TYR A 154 7.37 -7.66 -0.03
CA TYR A 154 6.10 -7.62 0.70
C TYR A 154 5.00 -8.56 0.17
N ALA A 155 5.37 -9.49 -0.71
CA ALA A 155 4.42 -10.49 -1.21
C ALA A 155 3.77 -11.28 -0.07
N LEU A 156 4.55 -11.70 0.92
CA LEU A 156 4.05 -12.50 2.04
C LEU A 156 3.12 -11.70 2.97
N SER A 157 3.42 -10.43 3.27
CA SER A 157 2.51 -9.58 4.04
C SER A 157 1.21 -9.27 3.29
N HIS A 158 1.27 -9.06 1.97
CA HIS A 158 0.08 -8.97 1.10
C HIS A 158 -0.77 -10.24 1.19
N ALA A 159 -0.15 -11.41 1.11
CA ALA A 159 -0.86 -12.68 1.19
C ALA A 159 -1.58 -12.86 2.53
N TYR A 160 -0.93 -12.49 3.63
CA TYR A 160 -1.58 -12.50 4.94
C TYR A 160 -2.73 -11.50 5.00
N GLY A 161 -2.53 -10.27 4.52
CA GLY A 161 -3.59 -9.27 4.43
C GLY A 161 -4.81 -9.75 3.66
N ALA A 162 -4.58 -10.42 2.53
CA ALA A 162 -5.63 -10.99 1.69
C ALA A 162 -6.40 -12.13 2.38
N ALA A 163 -5.76 -12.88 3.29
CA ALA A 163 -6.40 -13.95 4.03
C ALA A 163 -7.26 -13.46 5.20
N LEU A 164 -6.98 -12.24 5.73
CA LEU A 164 -7.73 -11.70 6.88
C LEU A 164 -9.23 -11.56 6.56
N ASP A 165 -10.07 -12.07 7.46
CA ASP A 165 -11.54 -12.05 7.38
C ASP A 165 -12.12 -12.68 6.09
N ASN A 166 -11.37 -13.59 5.46
CA ASN A 166 -11.79 -14.41 4.32
C ASN A 166 -11.66 -15.91 4.68
N PRO A 167 -12.51 -16.45 5.56
CA PRO A 167 -12.31 -17.74 6.23
C PRO A 167 -12.16 -18.94 5.30
N ASP A 168 -12.74 -18.87 4.10
CA ASP A 168 -12.72 -19.97 3.13
C ASP A 168 -11.65 -19.79 2.05
N LEU A 169 -10.90 -18.67 2.08
CA LEU A 169 -9.90 -18.35 1.07
C LEU A 169 -8.56 -19.00 1.38
N LEU A 170 -8.02 -19.73 0.41
CA LEU A 170 -6.62 -20.13 0.38
C LEU A 170 -5.80 -19.08 -0.37
N VAL A 171 -4.82 -18.49 0.28
CA VAL A 171 -3.85 -17.59 -0.35
C VAL A 171 -2.52 -18.30 -0.49
N ALA A 172 -2.20 -18.79 -1.69
CA ALA A 172 -0.85 -19.25 -1.98
C ALA A 172 0.07 -18.02 -2.17
N CYS A 173 1.29 -18.10 -1.64
CA CYS A 173 2.28 -17.03 -1.81
C CYS A 173 3.60 -17.64 -2.26
N VAL A 174 3.99 -17.39 -3.52
CA VAL A 174 5.32 -17.77 -3.98
C VAL A 174 6.32 -16.72 -3.57
N ILE A 175 7.34 -17.12 -2.84
CA ILE A 175 8.42 -16.27 -2.37
C ILE A 175 9.69 -16.67 -3.11
N GLY A 176 10.30 -15.74 -3.85
CA GLY A 176 11.60 -15.95 -4.45
C GLY A 176 12.70 -15.95 -3.40
N ASP A 177 13.71 -16.78 -3.58
CA ASP A 177 14.85 -16.85 -2.66
C ASP A 177 15.64 -15.53 -2.59
N GLY A 178 15.69 -14.75 -3.67
CA GLY A 178 16.24 -13.38 -3.65
C GLY A 178 15.35 -12.39 -2.89
N GLU A 179 14.04 -12.49 -3.03
CA GLU A 179 13.07 -11.69 -2.28
C GLU A 179 13.16 -11.98 -0.78
N ALA A 180 13.41 -13.22 -0.41
CA ALA A 180 13.55 -13.65 0.98
C ALA A 180 14.72 -12.97 1.74
N GLU A 181 15.64 -12.32 1.02
CA GLU A 181 16.73 -11.54 1.61
C GLU A 181 16.31 -10.12 2.02
N THR A 182 15.14 -9.65 1.61
CA THR A 182 14.67 -8.28 1.92
C THR A 182 14.20 -8.18 3.37
N GLY A 183 14.45 -7.02 4.01
CA GLY A 183 14.00 -6.76 5.38
C GLY A 183 12.48 -6.88 5.55
N PRO A 184 11.65 -6.31 4.63
CA PRO A 184 10.20 -6.45 4.72
C PRO A 184 9.72 -7.90 4.70
N LEU A 185 10.29 -8.76 3.84
CA LEU A 185 9.89 -10.16 3.81
C LEU A 185 10.33 -10.91 5.07
N ALA A 186 11.52 -10.64 5.59
CA ALA A 186 12.01 -11.26 6.82
C ALA A 186 11.08 -10.98 8.00
N ALA A 187 10.55 -9.77 8.12
CA ALA A 187 9.55 -9.42 9.14
C ALA A 187 8.20 -10.09 8.88
N SER A 188 7.79 -10.24 7.62
CA SER A 188 6.49 -10.78 7.22
C SER A 188 6.24 -12.23 7.67
N TRP A 189 7.29 -13.03 7.92
CA TRP A 189 7.16 -14.39 8.48
C TRP A 189 6.50 -14.42 9.86
N HIS A 190 6.48 -13.28 10.57
CA HIS A 190 5.78 -13.18 11.86
C HIS A 190 4.25 -13.06 11.72
N SER A 191 3.73 -12.77 10.52
CA SER A 191 2.31 -12.56 10.27
C SER A 191 1.42 -13.74 10.67
N ASN A 192 1.96 -14.96 10.67
CA ASN A 192 1.23 -16.16 11.10
C ASN A 192 0.80 -16.13 12.59
N LYS A 193 1.34 -15.21 13.41
CA LYS A 193 0.94 -15.00 14.82
C LYS A 193 -0.26 -14.05 14.94
N PHE A 194 -0.75 -13.52 13.83
CA PHE A 194 -1.88 -12.61 13.74
C PHE A 194 -3.03 -13.17 12.92
N LEU A 195 -2.83 -14.34 12.30
CA LEU A 195 -3.82 -15.02 11.47
C LEU A 195 -4.72 -15.91 12.34
N ASP A 196 -5.98 -15.52 12.47
CA ASP A 196 -6.99 -16.23 13.26
C ASP A 196 -7.55 -17.45 12.47
N PRO A 197 -7.26 -18.68 12.87
CA PRO A 197 -7.73 -19.86 12.12
C PRO A 197 -9.26 -20.05 12.14
N VAL A 198 -9.98 -19.28 12.99
CA VAL A 198 -11.46 -19.30 13.04
C VAL A 198 -12.07 -18.41 11.97
N HIS A 199 -11.62 -17.17 11.87
CA HIS A 199 -12.26 -16.15 11.05
C HIS A 199 -11.49 -15.75 9.80
N ASP A 200 -10.21 -16.10 9.74
CA ASP A 200 -9.35 -15.78 8.61
C ASP A 200 -9.19 -17.00 7.69
N GLY A 201 -8.76 -16.76 6.47
CA GLY A 201 -8.36 -17.78 5.52
C GLY A 201 -7.04 -18.46 5.91
N ALA A 202 -6.42 -19.09 4.95
CA ALA A 202 -5.11 -19.69 5.15
C ALA A 202 -4.08 -19.14 4.17
N VAL A 203 -2.84 -18.96 4.61
CA VAL A 203 -1.72 -18.64 3.74
C VAL A 203 -0.84 -19.88 3.60
N LEU A 204 -0.55 -20.28 2.35
CA LEU A 204 0.41 -21.31 2.01
C LEU A 204 1.63 -20.69 1.34
N PRO A 205 2.71 -20.41 2.09
CA PRO A 205 3.95 -19.94 1.49
C PRO A 205 4.63 -21.07 0.71
N VAL A 206 5.13 -20.72 -0.48
CA VAL A 206 5.99 -21.58 -1.30
C VAL A 206 7.32 -20.85 -1.49
N LEU A 207 8.31 -21.22 -0.71
CA LEU A 207 9.67 -20.68 -0.82
C LEU A 207 10.39 -21.37 -1.98
N HIS A 208 10.52 -20.64 -3.11
CA HIS A 208 11.15 -21.15 -4.31
C HIS A 208 12.64 -20.84 -4.32
N LEU A 209 13.44 -21.86 -4.02
CA LEU A 209 14.89 -21.79 -4.01
C LEU A 209 15.45 -22.23 -5.38
N ASN A 210 15.61 -21.29 -6.30
CA ASN A 210 16.27 -21.57 -7.58
C ASN A 210 17.79 -21.29 -7.57
N GLY A 211 18.31 -20.73 -6.48
CA GLY A 211 19.74 -20.63 -6.20
C GLY A 211 20.39 -19.31 -6.54
N TYR A 212 19.80 -18.47 -7.38
CA TYR A 212 20.46 -17.25 -7.87
C TYR A 212 19.53 -16.06 -8.00
N LYS A 213 20.07 -14.88 -7.73
CA LYS A 213 19.51 -13.56 -8.09
C LYS A 213 19.86 -13.19 -9.53
N ILE A 214 20.00 -11.89 -9.82
CA ILE A 214 20.39 -11.39 -11.14
C ILE A 214 21.81 -11.84 -11.51
N ALA A 215 22.74 -11.81 -10.56
CA ALA A 215 24.15 -12.13 -10.78
C ALA A 215 24.77 -13.00 -9.68
N ASN A 216 24.19 -13.01 -8.47
CA ASN A 216 24.77 -13.65 -7.30
C ASN A 216 23.92 -14.82 -6.80
N PRO A 217 24.49 -15.79 -6.08
CA PRO A 217 23.72 -16.80 -5.36
C PRO A 217 22.86 -16.14 -4.28
N THR A 218 21.79 -16.82 -3.90
CA THR A 218 20.94 -16.39 -2.81
C THR A 218 21.38 -16.95 -1.48
N VAL A 219 21.14 -16.24 -0.38
CA VAL A 219 21.59 -16.63 0.95
C VAL A 219 20.91 -17.95 1.37
N LEU A 220 19.57 -18.01 1.30
CA LEU A 220 18.83 -19.19 1.78
C LEU A 220 19.12 -20.46 0.96
N SER A 221 19.43 -20.34 -0.33
CA SER A 221 19.77 -21.50 -1.15
C SER A 221 21.10 -22.14 -0.78
N ARG A 222 21.95 -21.41 -0.07
CA ARG A 222 23.28 -21.87 0.36
C ARG A 222 23.32 -22.39 1.80
N LEU A 223 22.21 -22.25 2.53
CA LEU A 223 22.07 -22.84 3.86
C LEU A 223 21.92 -24.37 3.77
N PRO A 224 22.54 -25.13 4.69
CA PRO A 224 22.18 -26.52 4.90
C PRO A 224 20.70 -26.67 5.22
N GLU A 225 20.07 -27.76 4.76
CA GLU A 225 18.64 -27.98 4.96
C GLU A 225 18.23 -27.91 6.43
N ALA A 226 19.03 -28.48 7.33
CA ALA A 226 18.76 -28.44 8.77
C ALA A 226 18.73 -27.02 9.36
N GLU A 227 19.56 -26.10 8.86
CA GLU A 227 19.56 -24.71 9.30
C GLU A 227 18.35 -23.94 8.74
N LEU A 228 18.00 -24.15 7.47
CA LEU A 228 16.81 -23.57 6.87
C LEU A 228 15.55 -24.06 7.58
N ASP A 229 15.48 -25.36 7.91
CA ASP A 229 14.40 -25.95 8.69
C ASP A 229 14.28 -25.30 10.07
N ALA A 230 15.40 -25.13 10.76
CA ALA A 230 15.42 -24.50 12.07
C ALA A 230 14.90 -23.06 12.00
N LEU A 231 15.28 -22.29 10.97
CA LEU A 231 14.81 -20.94 10.72
C LEU A 231 13.29 -20.90 10.49
N LEU A 232 12.77 -21.71 9.57
CA LEU A 232 11.34 -21.75 9.26
C LEU A 232 10.50 -22.24 10.46
N LYS A 233 10.99 -23.23 11.20
CA LYS A 233 10.37 -23.72 12.44
C LYS A 233 10.37 -22.63 13.53
N GLY A 234 11.43 -21.83 13.64
CA GLY A 234 11.52 -20.68 14.53
C GLY A 234 10.47 -19.62 14.19
N TYR A 235 10.20 -19.38 12.92
CA TYR A 235 9.11 -18.53 12.48
C TYR A 235 7.71 -19.12 12.72
N GLY A 236 7.59 -20.38 13.10
CA GLY A 236 6.30 -21.04 13.37
C GLY A 236 5.71 -21.75 12.16
N HIS A 237 6.54 -22.16 11.21
CA HIS A 237 6.15 -22.97 10.07
C HIS A 237 6.68 -24.39 10.15
N ASP A 238 5.98 -25.33 9.51
CA ASP A 238 6.42 -26.71 9.30
C ASP A 238 6.81 -26.91 7.82
N PRO A 239 8.12 -27.00 7.50
CA PRO A 239 8.59 -27.12 6.13
C PRO A 239 8.28 -28.49 5.51
N ILE A 240 7.90 -28.47 4.23
CA ILE A 240 7.68 -29.62 3.36
C ILE A 240 8.57 -29.45 2.14
N HIS A 241 9.56 -30.33 1.96
CA HIS A 241 10.55 -30.20 0.90
C HIS A 241 10.12 -30.86 -0.40
N VAL A 242 10.34 -30.15 -1.52
CA VAL A 242 10.24 -30.63 -2.89
C VAL A 242 11.54 -30.26 -3.60
N THR A 243 12.34 -31.23 -3.97
CA THR A 243 13.67 -31.01 -4.56
C THR A 243 13.86 -31.92 -5.76
N GLY A 244 14.39 -31.38 -6.86
CA GLY A 244 14.76 -32.16 -8.03
C GLY A 244 14.82 -31.34 -9.32
N ASP A 245 15.21 -32.02 -10.38
CA ASP A 245 15.33 -31.53 -11.76
C ASP A 245 14.66 -32.49 -12.78
N ASP A 246 14.31 -33.70 -12.37
CA ASP A 246 13.50 -34.60 -13.18
C ASP A 246 12.01 -34.23 -13.07
N PRO A 247 11.35 -33.82 -14.17
CA PRO A 247 9.96 -33.35 -14.13
C PRO A 247 8.97 -34.35 -13.51
N ALA A 248 9.09 -35.65 -13.83
CA ALA A 248 8.16 -36.65 -13.33
C ALA A 248 8.28 -36.81 -11.81
N ALA A 249 9.50 -36.89 -11.29
CA ALA A 249 9.77 -36.97 -9.86
C ALA A 249 9.30 -35.72 -9.13
N VAL A 250 9.52 -34.53 -9.70
CA VAL A 250 9.13 -33.25 -9.09
C VAL A 250 7.61 -33.11 -9.08
N HIS A 251 6.89 -33.49 -10.15
CA HIS A 251 5.41 -33.50 -10.16
C HIS A 251 4.86 -34.40 -9.07
N HIS A 252 5.41 -35.60 -8.91
CA HIS A 252 5.03 -36.51 -7.83
C HIS A 252 5.26 -35.91 -6.43
N ALA A 253 6.44 -35.35 -6.21
CA ALA A 253 6.79 -34.75 -4.93
C ALA A 253 5.90 -33.52 -4.63
N MET A 254 5.67 -32.66 -5.62
CA MET A 254 4.85 -31.45 -5.47
C MET A 254 3.38 -31.76 -5.21
N ALA A 255 2.83 -32.78 -5.89
CA ALA A 255 1.45 -33.21 -5.66
C ALA A 255 1.26 -33.65 -4.19
N ARG A 256 2.17 -34.48 -3.67
CA ARG A 256 2.13 -34.91 -2.27
C ARG A 256 2.34 -33.76 -1.28
N ALA A 257 3.25 -32.85 -1.61
CA ALA A 257 3.51 -31.67 -0.76
C ALA A 257 2.28 -30.78 -0.64
N MET A 258 1.61 -30.50 -1.76
CA MET A 258 0.36 -29.72 -1.78
C MET A 258 -0.75 -30.41 -0.98
N ASP A 259 -0.98 -31.72 -1.19
CA ASP A 259 -2.00 -32.46 -0.44
C ASP A 259 -1.70 -32.46 1.05
N THR A 260 -0.45 -32.71 1.44
CA THR A 260 -0.01 -32.69 2.85
C THR A 260 -0.20 -31.31 3.47
N ALA A 261 0.15 -30.25 2.74
CA ALA A 261 0.00 -28.87 3.22
C ALA A 261 -1.47 -28.52 3.45
N LEU A 262 -2.35 -28.85 2.49
CA LEU A 262 -3.78 -28.54 2.60
C LEU A 262 -4.48 -29.40 3.66
N ASP A 263 -4.08 -30.65 3.84
CA ASP A 263 -4.60 -31.51 4.91
C ASP A 263 -4.25 -30.93 6.29
N ARG A 264 -3.00 -30.43 6.45
CA ARG A 264 -2.57 -29.74 7.69
C ARG A 264 -3.35 -28.45 7.92
N ILE A 265 -3.52 -27.61 6.88
CA ILE A 265 -4.32 -26.37 6.97
C ILE A 265 -5.74 -26.70 7.41
N SER A 266 -6.39 -27.66 6.73
CA SER A 266 -7.76 -28.08 7.06
C SER A 266 -7.89 -28.62 8.48
N ALA A 267 -6.88 -29.38 8.94
CA ALA A 267 -6.86 -29.90 10.31
C ALA A 267 -6.72 -28.78 11.34
N LEU A 268 -5.85 -27.78 11.10
CA LEU A 268 -5.67 -26.62 11.97
C LEU A 268 -6.95 -25.79 12.07
N GLN A 269 -7.58 -25.47 10.92
CA GLN A 269 -8.83 -24.70 10.89
C GLN A 269 -9.98 -25.44 11.55
N ARG A 270 -10.10 -26.75 11.32
CA ARG A 270 -11.12 -27.59 11.96
C ARG A 270 -10.92 -27.63 13.47
N ALA A 271 -9.70 -27.88 13.95
CA ALA A 271 -9.40 -27.88 15.36
C ALA A 271 -9.77 -26.56 16.04
N ALA A 272 -9.53 -25.43 15.39
CA ALA A 272 -9.90 -24.11 15.91
C ALA A 272 -11.42 -23.88 15.87
N ARG A 273 -12.09 -24.19 14.74
CA ARG A 273 -13.49 -23.87 14.49
C ARG A 273 -14.48 -24.82 15.19
N GLU A 274 -14.15 -26.12 15.22
CA GLU A 274 -15.05 -27.14 15.75
C GLU A 274 -14.68 -27.58 17.16
N ASP A 275 -13.38 -27.70 17.47
CA ASP A 275 -12.89 -28.21 18.76
C ASP A 275 -12.46 -27.09 19.72
N GLY A 276 -12.49 -25.81 19.29
CA GLY A 276 -12.11 -24.66 20.07
C GLY A 276 -10.62 -24.64 20.50
N ALA A 277 -9.75 -25.22 19.68
CA ALA A 277 -8.31 -25.24 19.98
C ALA A 277 -7.72 -23.81 20.00
N THR A 278 -7.03 -23.49 21.10
CA THR A 278 -6.46 -22.15 21.34
C THR A 278 -4.93 -22.11 21.29
N GLY A 279 -4.29 -23.24 20.96
CA GLY A 279 -2.83 -23.30 20.81
C GLY A 279 -2.35 -22.55 19.59
N ARG A 280 -1.10 -22.03 19.62
CA ARG A 280 -0.47 -21.38 18.48
C ARG A 280 -0.40 -22.31 17.28
N PRO A 281 -1.06 -21.97 16.13
CA PRO A 281 -1.01 -22.81 14.95
C PRO A 281 0.42 -22.88 14.36
N ARG A 282 0.80 -24.05 13.86
CA ARG A 282 2.02 -24.23 13.05
C ARG A 282 1.63 -24.49 11.61
N TRP A 283 1.72 -23.46 10.81
CA TRP A 283 1.27 -23.49 9.43
C TRP A 283 2.31 -24.17 8.52
N PRO A 284 1.91 -24.94 7.51
CA PRO A 284 2.86 -25.53 6.58
C PRO A 284 3.53 -24.44 5.71
N VAL A 285 4.73 -24.75 5.22
CA VAL A 285 5.43 -24.04 4.15
C VAL A 285 6.05 -25.07 3.21
N ILE A 286 5.90 -24.86 1.89
CA ILE A 286 6.56 -25.68 0.89
C ILE A 286 7.90 -25.04 0.56
N VAL A 287 8.99 -25.82 0.66
CA VAL A 287 10.33 -25.42 0.20
C VAL A 287 10.59 -26.11 -1.12
N LEU A 288 10.40 -25.35 -2.21
CA LEU A 288 10.57 -25.84 -3.58
C LEU A 288 11.99 -25.53 -4.08
N ARG A 289 12.78 -26.55 -4.34
CA ARG A 289 14.15 -26.42 -4.83
C ARG A 289 14.27 -27.02 -6.22
N THR A 290 14.36 -26.14 -7.25
CA THR A 290 14.53 -26.52 -8.65
C THR A 290 15.62 -25.65 -9.30
N PRO A 291 16.26 -26.09 -10.41
CA PRO A 291 17.26 -25.28 -11.09
C PRO A 291 16.68 -23.96 -11.61
N LYS A 292 17.45 -22.88 -11.53
CA LYS A 292 17.10 -21.61 -12.17
C LYS A 292 17.05 -21.80 -13.69
N GLY A 293 15.94 -21.39 -14.32
CA GLY A 293 15.76 -21.54 -15.75
C GLY A 293 15.58 -23.00 -16.19
N TRP A 294 15.08 -23.85 -15.31
CA TRP A 294 14.80 -25.27 -15.51
C TRP A 294 14.12 -25.53 -16.85
N THR A 295 14.56 -26.59 -17.56
CA THR A 295 14.14 -26.95 -18.93
C THR A 295 14.51 -25.94 -20.03
N GLY A 296 15.30 -24.94 -19.72
CA GLY A 296 15.89 -24.04 -20.70
C GLY A 296 17.17 -24.62 -21.34
N PRO A 297 17.90 -23.82 -22.13
CA PRO A 297 19.19 -24.22 -22.67
C PRO A 297 20.17 -24.54 -21.54
N ALA A 298 20.76 -25.72 -21.57
CA ALA A 298 21.78 -26.13 -20.59
C ALA A 298 23.04 -25.26 -20.73
N GLU A 299 23.39 -24.93 -21.99
CA GLU A 299 24.61 -24.17 -22.34
C GLU A 299 24.34 -23.25 -23.53
N VAL A 300 24.93 -22.04 -23.51
CA VAL A 300 24.93 -21.08 -24.63
C VAL A 300 26.35 -20.55 -24.79
N ASP A 301 26.89 -20.56 -26.01
CA ASP A 301 28.26 -20.09 -26.33
C ASP A 301 29.36 -20.74 -25.44
N GLY A 302 29.21 -22.01 -25.08
CA GLY A 302 30.15 -22.74 -24.24
C GLY A 302 30.07 -22.41 -22.75
N LEU A 303 29.03 -21.67 -22.31
CA LEU A 303 28.82 -21.31 -20.90
C LEU A 303 27.55 -21.95 -20.34
N PRO A 304 27.59 -22.52 -19.11
CA PRO A 304 26.40 -23.09 -18.47
C PRO A 304 25.36 -21.99 -18.20
N VAL A 305 24.11 -22.27 -18.52
CA VAL A 305 22.96 -21.34 -18.37
C VAL A 305 21.96 -21.89 -17.37
N GLU A 306 21.35 -23.04 -17.62
CA GLU A 306 20.44 -23.67 -16.67
C GLU A 306 21.14 -23.89 -15.31
N GLY A 307 20.44 -23.66 -14.22
CA GLY A 307 20.96 -23.77 -12.85
C GLY A 307 21.96 -22.67 -12.49
N THR A 308 22.14 -21.62 -13.32
CA THR A 308 23.03 -20.51 -13.04
C THR A 308 22.31 -19.16 -13.15
N TRP A 309 22.97 -18.09 -12.72
CA TRP A 309 22.46 -16.72 -12.83
C TRP A 309 22.21 -16.29 -14.30
N ARG A 310 22.87 -16.93 -15.30
CA ARG A 310 22.71 -16.59 -16.73
C ARG A 310 21.32 -16.88 -17.25
N ALA A 311 20.57 -17.78 -16.60
CA ALA A 311 19.19 -18.05 -16.92
C ALA A 311 18.21 -16.96 -16.41
N HIS A 312 18.69 -15.94 -15.69
CA HIS A 312 17.80 -14.98 -15.02
C HIS A 312 16.83 -14.27 -15.97
N GLN A 313 17.32 -13.76 -17.07
CA GLN A 313 16.53 -13.01 -18.06
C GLN A 313 16.29 -13.82 -19.34
N VAL A 314 16.97 -13.45 -20.41
CA VAL A 314 16.84 -13.99 -21.76
C VAL A 314 18.07 -14.85 -22.06
N PRO A 315 18.00 -16.18 -21.98
CA PRO A 315 19.16 -17.05 -22.19
C PRO A 315 19.85 -16.88 -23.56
N LEU A 316 19.05 -16.72 -24.61
CA LEU A 316 19.52 -16.59 -26.00
C LEU A 316 19.32 -15.14 -26.47
N ALA A 317 20.29 -14.28 -26.27
CA ALA A 317 20.13 -12.84 -26.54
C ALA A 317 20.29 -12.44 -28.02
N ALA A 318 21.07 -13.21 -28.82
CA ALA A 318 21.41 -12.84 -30.21
C ALA A 318 20.61 -13.63 -31.27
N VAL A 319 19.40 -14.07 -30.96
CA VAL A 319 18.59 -14.98 -31.80
C VAL A 319 18.37 -14.44 -33.21
N ARG A 320 18.26 -13.13 -33.42
CA ARG A 320 18.03 -12.54 -34.74
C ARG A 320 19.28 -12.48 -35.63
N ASP A 321 20.44 -12.39 -34.97
CA ASP A 321 21.72 -12.13 -35.67
C ASP A 321 22.66 -13.34 -35.66
N ASN A 322 22.41 -14.33 -34.77
CA ASN A 322 23.18 -15.56 -34.64
C ASN A 322 22.32 -16.77 -35.04
N PRO A 323 22.60 -17.43 -36.21
CA PRO A 323 21.87 -18.61 -36.62
C PRO A 323 21.92 -19.77 -35.62
N GLU A 324 22.97 -19.90 -34.84
CA GLU A 324 23.08 -20.95 -33.81
C GLU A 324 22.13 -20.69 -32.65
N HIS A 325 22.00 -19.45 -32.19
CA HIS A 325 21.01 -19.10 -31.17
C HIS A 325 19.59 -19.30 -31.68
N LEU A 326 19.32 -18.99 -32.94
CA LEU A 326 18.00 -19.24 -33.56
C LEU A 326 17.68 -20.75 -33.59
N ARG A 327 18.67 -21.58 -33.97
CA ARG A 327 18.52 -23.02 -33.96
C ARG A 327 18.31 -23.57 -32.53
N GLN A 328 19.08 -23.09 -31.57
CA GLN A 328 18.90 -23.47 -30.16
C GLN A 328 17.52 -23.06 -29.62
N LEU A 329 17.01 -21.85 -29.98
CA LEU A 329 15.65 -21.45 -29.62
C LEU A 329 14.60 -22.40 -30.21
N GLU A 330 14.73 -22.76 -31.49
CA GLU A 330 13.79 -23.69 -32.10
C GLU A 330 13.83 -25.07 -31.43
N GLN A 331 15.02 -25.57 -31.14
CA GLN A 331 15.18 -26.85 -30.43
C GLN A 331 14.57 -26.78 -29.02
N TRP A 332 14.79 -25.68 -28.30
CA TRP A 332 14.21 -25.47 -26.98
C TRP A 332 12.67 -25.45 -27.04
N LEU A 333 12.07 -24.69 -27.92
CA LEU A 333 10.61 -24.67 -28.10
C LEU A 333 10.06 -26.06 -28.49
N ARG A 334 10.73 -26.77 -29.42
CA ARG A 334 10.32 -28.12 -29.83
C ARG A 334 10.50 -29.18 -28.73
N SER A 335 11.38 -28.96 -27.73
CA SER A 335 11.54 -29.89 -26.62
C SER A 335 10.27 -30.02 -25.77
N TYR A 336 9.40 -29.01 -25.79
CA TYR A 336 8.09 -29.07 -25.13
C TYR A 336 7.05 -29.86 -25.90
N ARG A 337 7.33 -30.23 -27.16
CA ARG A 337 6.44 -30.98 -28.06
C ARG A 337 5.08 -30.30 -28.23
N PRO A 338 5.04 -29.06 -28.80
CA PRO A 338 3.81 -28.28 -28.92
C PRO A 338 2.70 -28.99 -29.69
N GLU A 339 3.02 -29.89 -30.61
CA GLU A 339 2.08 -30.73 -31.37
C GLU A 339 1.29 -31.71 -30.48
N GLU A 340 1.80 -32.05 -29.28
CA GLU A 340 1.09 -32.85 -28.29
C GLU A 340 0.19 -31.99 -27.39
N LEU A 341 0.48 -30.69 -27.29
CA LEU A 341 -0.14 -29.77 -26.34
C LEU A 341 -1.28 -28.94 -26.96
N PHE A 342 -1.13 -28.60 -28.23
CA PHE A 342 -2.08 -27.81 -28.99
C PHE A 342 -2.58 -28.60 -30.22
N ASP A 343 -3.78 -28.31 -30.63
CA ASP A 343 -4.32 -28.86 -31.88
C ASP A 343 -3.82 -28.09 -33.10
N GLU A 344 -4.25 -28.48 -34.29
CA GLU A 344 -3.88 -27.84 -35.59
C GLU A 344 -4.33 -26.38 -35.69
N HIS A 345 -5.30 -25.97 -34.84
CA HIS A 345 -5.80 -24.60 -34.79
C HIS A 345 -5.14 -23.78 -33.66
N GLY A 346 -4.29 -24.43 -32.86
CA GLY A 346 -3.60 -23.82 -31.71
C GLY A 346 -4.40 -23.75 -30.44
N ALA A 347 -5.56 -24.43 -30.38
CA ALA A 347 -6.31 -24.56 -29.14
C ALA A 347 -5.64 -25.57 -28.19
N PRO A 348 -5.59 -25.32 -26.87
CA PRO A 348 -5.05 -26.29 -25.90
C PRO A 348 -5.84 -27.58 -25.93
N ARG A 349 -5.16 -28.74 -25.95
CA ARG A 349 -5.81 -30.06 -25.94
C ARG A 349 -6.43 -30.35 -24.58
N ALA A 350 -7.38 -31.27 -24.56
CA ALA A 350 -8.12 -31.65 -23.36
C ALA A 350 -7.20 -32.07 -22.20
N ASP A 351 -6.11 -32.77 -22.47
CA ASP A 351 -5.15 -33.22 -21.46
C ASP A 351 -4.45 -32.03 -20.78
N VAL A 352 -4.12 -30.99 -21.55
CA VAL A 352 -3.53 -29.74 -21.03
C VAL A 352 -4.50 -29.02 -20.07
N LEU A 353 -5.78 -29.11 -20.31
CA LEU A 353 -6.82 -28.44 -19.53
C LEU A 353 -7.38 -29.32 -18.40
N ALA A 354 -6.96 -30.58 -18.29
CA ALA A 354 -7.56 -31.55 -17.37
C ALA A 354 -7.42 -31.14 -15.89
N CYS A 355 -6.36 -30.46 -15.50
CA CYS A 355 -6.15 -29.97 -14.13
C CYS A 355 -6.80 -28.61 -13.86
N VAL A 356 -7.25 -27.88 -14.88
CA VAL A 356 -7.78 -26.52 -14.75
C VAL A 356 -9.15 -26.55 -14.06
N PRO A 357 -9.39 -25.74 -13.02
CA PRO A 357 -10.71 -25.58 -12.41
C PRO A 357 -11.66 -24.85 -13.34
N GLU A 358 -12.96 -24.88 -13.03
CA GLU A 358 -14.00 -24.27 -13.85
C GLU A 358 -14.57 -23.00 -13.20
N GLY A 359 -15.15 -22.13 -14.05
CA GLY A 359 -15.87 -20.95 -13.59
C GLY A 359 -15.04 -20.03 -12.66
N PRO A 360 -15.63 -19.57 -11.55
CA PRO A 360 -15.00 -18.65 -10.63
C PRO A 360 -13.91 -19.31 -9.76
N ARG A 361 -13.70 -20.61 -9.87
CA ARG A 361 -12.60 -21.30 -9.16
C ARG A 361 -11.25 -21.16 -9.86
N ARG A 362 -11.20 -20.70 -11.10
CA ARG A 362 -9.94 -20.39 -11.80
C ARG A 362 -9.25 -19.22 -11.10
N LEU A 363 -7.93 -19.27 -10.98
CA LEU A 363 -7.15 -18.22 -10.31
C LEU A 363 -7.38 -16.83 -10.93
N GLY A 364 -7.54 -16.74 -12.26
CA GLY A 364 -7.81 -15.48 -12.95
C GLY A 364 -9.27 -15.00 -12.92
N ALA A 365 -10.21 -15.81 -12.41
CA ALA A 365 -11.64 -15.50 -12.38
C ALA A 365 -12.23 -15.41 -10.97
N VAL A 366 -11.47 -15.77 -9.94
CA VAL A 366 -11.94 -15.74 -8.56
C VAL A 366 -12.24 -14.30 -8.10
N PRO A 367 -13.42 -14.03 -7.51
CA PRO A 367 -13.80 -12.67 -7.12
C PRO A 367 -12.82 -11.99 -6.15
N HIS A 368 -12.16 -12.77 -5.29
CA HIS A 368 -11.15 -12.27 -4.34
C HIS A 368 -9.95 -11.61 -5.05
N ALA A 369 -9.61 -12.04 -6.27
CA ALA A 369 -8.56 -11.40 -7.06
C ALA A 369 -9.02 -10.10 -7.77
N ASN A 370 -10.30 -9.75 -7.64
CA ASN A 370 -10.89 -8.48 -8.06
C ASN A 370 -11.80 -7.97 -6.94
N GLY A 371 -11.20 -7.72 -5.77
CA GLY A 371 -11.89 -7.56 -4.50
C GLY A 371 -12.95 -6.46 -4.45
N GLY A 372 -12.88 -5.48 -5.34
CA GLY A 372 -13.95 -4.48 -5.48
C GLY A 372 -15.32 -5.09 -5.78
N LEU A 373 -15.38 -6.29 -6.38
CA LEU A 373 -16.64 -7.05 -6.55
C LEU A 373 -17.22 -7.54 -5.23
N LEU A 374 -16.41 -7.68 -4.19
CA LEU A 374 -16.79 -8.13 -2.85
C LEU A 374 -16.96 -6.98 -1.86
N LEU A 375 -16.56 -5.76 -2.26
CA LEU A 375 -16.58 -4.59 -1.39
C LEU A 375 -18.02 -4.20 -1.03
N ARG A 376 -18.29 -4.10 0.26
CA ARG A 376 -19.56 -3.59 0.80
C ARG A 376 -19.34 -2.16 1.31
N GLU A 377 -20.43 -1.40 1.40
CA GLU A 377 -20.38 -0.09 2.05
C GLU A 377 -20.07 -0.23 3.53
N LEU A 378 -19.17 0.61 4.02
CA LEU A 378 -18.85 0.67 5.44
C LEU A 378 -20.01 1.35 6.18
N PRO A 379 -20.56 0.74 7.25
CA PRO A 379 -21.66 1.32 8.02
C PRO A 379 -21.13 2.43 8.94
N LEU A 380 -20.97 3.63 8.40
CA LEU A 380 -20.50 4.79 9.15
C LEU A 380 -21.66 5.45 9.90
N PRO A 381 -21.55 5.63 11.22
CA PRO A 381 -22.57 6.30 12.01
C PRO A 381 -22.60 7.82 11.74
N PRO A 382 -23.72 8.51 12.04
CA PRO A 382 -23.82 9.96 11.89
C PRO A 382 -22.78 10.71 12.73
N LEU A 383 -22.11 11.69 12.14
CA LEU A 383 -21.01 12.43 12.78
C LEU A 383 -21.45 13.28 13.97
N GLU A 384 -22.71 13.73 13.96
CA GLU A 384 -23.30 14.54 15.01
C GLU A 384 -23.25 13.85 16.39
N ARG A 385 -23.15 12.51 16.41
CA ARG A 385 -23.04 11.72 17.64
C ARG A 385 -21.71 11.91 18.34
N TYR A 386 -20.65 12.22 17.60
CA TYR A 386 -19.27 12.36 18.08
C TYR A 386 -18.81 13.80 18.08
N ALA A 387 -19.57 14.67 17.44
CA ALA A 387 -19.25 16.08 17.27
C ALA A 387 -19.01 16.75 18.61
N VAL A 388 -17.88 17.45 18.75
CA VAL A 388 -17.64 18.32 19.89
C VAL A 388 -18.45 19.60 19.75
N ARG A 389 -19.01 20.08 20.85
CA ARG A 389 -19.82 21.30 20.86
C ARG A 389 -18.92 22.53 20.83
N VAL A 390 -19.14 23.39 19.84
CA VAL A 390 -18.40 24.63 19.65
C VAL A 390 -19.41 25.80 19.65
N ASP A 391 -19.60 26.42 20.82
CA ASP A 391 -20.50 27.60 20.95
C ASP A 391 -19.82 28.87 20.48
N LYS A 392 -18.48 28.95 20.62
CA LYS A 392 -17.61 30.01 20.11
C LYS A 392 -16.28 29.38 19.67
N PRO A 393 -15.69 29.85 18.57
CA PRO A 393 -14.38 29.39 18.14
C PRO A 393 -13.34 29.51 19.26
N GLY A 394 -12.58 28.43 19.50
CA GLY A 394 -11.49 28.40 20.49
C GLY A 394 -11.92 28.41 21.97
N ALA A 395 -13.22 28.19 22.27
CA ALA A 395 -13.69 28.17 23.65
C ALA A 395 -13.44 26.83 24.37
N THR A 396 -13.28 25.77 23.61
CA THR A 396 -13.03 24.40 24.09
C THR A 396 -11.80 23.78 23.42
N GLN A 397 -11.28 22.74 24.04
CA GLN A 397 -10.15 21.98 23.50
C GLN A 397 -10.46 20.48 23.62
N HIS A 398 -10.13 19.72 22.61
CA HIS A 398 -10.20 18.27 22.61
C HIS A 398 -8.93 17.65 21.98
N GLU A 399 -8.73 16.35 22.22
CA GLU A 399 -7.74 15.54 21.50
C GLU A 399 -8.42 15.00 20.24
N PRO A 400 -8.13 15.51 19.01
CA PRO A 400 -8.91 15.17 17.82
C PRO A 400 -8.94 13.68 17.52
N THR A 401 -7.81 13.00 17.67
CA THR A 401 -7.74 11.55 17.41
C THR A 401 -8.49 10.71 18.44
N ARG A 402 -8.65 11.20 19.69
CA ARG A 402 -9.52 10.54 20.69
C ARG A 402 -10.99 10.57 20.23
N VAL A 403 -11.44 11.74 19.78
CA VAL A 403 -12.80 11.90 19.23
C VAL A 403 -13.01 11.00 18.01
N LEU A 404 -12.01 10.88 17.15
CA LEU A 404 -12.04 9.92 16.03
C LEU A 404 -12.06 8.47 16.53
N GLY A 405 -11.37 8.16 17.63
CA GLY A 405 -11.34 6.84 18.25
C GLY A 405 -12.74 6.35 18.64
N ASP A 406 -13.60 7.22 19.16
CA ASP A 406 -14.97 6.90 19.52
C ASP A 406 -15.83 6.56 18.27
N LEU A 407 -15.63 7.27 17.15
CA LEU A 407 -16.23 6.93 15.86
C LEU A 407 -15.76 5.55 15.39
N LEU A 408 -14.46 5.29 15.42
CA LEU A 408 -13.88 4.04 14.98
C LEU A 408 -14.30 2.85 15.84
N GLU A 409 -14.52 3.05 17.15
CA GLU A 409 -15.10 2.04 18.03
C GLU A 409 -16.47 1.58 17.51
N ASP A 410 -17.35 2.52 17.20
CA ASP A 410 -18.68 2.18 16.67
C ASP A 410 -18.63 1.57 15.26
N VAL A 411 -17.70 1.99 14.40
CA VAL A 411 -17.47 1.33 13.11
C VAL A 411 -17.05 -0.13 13.31
N MET A 412 -16.14 -0.40 14.26
CA MET A 412 -15.76 -1.76 14.59
C MET A 412 -16.93 -2.58 15.16
N ARG A 413 -17.78 -1.99 16.01
CA ARG A 413 -18.99 -2.65 16.51
C ARG A 413 -19.96 -2.96 15.39
N ALA A 414 -20.22 -2.01 14.50
CA ALA A 414 -21.14 -2.17 13.37
C ALA A 414 -20.66 -3.21 12.34
N THR A 415 -19.38 -3.50 12.32
CA THR A 415 -18.76 -4.49 11.42
C THR A 415 -18.41 -5.81 12.11
N THR A 416 -18.86 -6.07 13.33
CA THR A 416 -18.48 -7.26 14.11
C THR A 416 -18.82 -8.58 13.40
N GLU A 417 -20.05 -8.70 12.88
CA GLU A 417 -20.48 -9.91 12.16
C GLU A 417 -19.86 -10.02 10.76
N ARG A 418 -19.70 -8.87 10.08
CA ARG A 418 -19.20 -8.81 8.71
C ARG A 418 -17.68 -8.94 8.63
N ARG A 419 -17.00 -8.56 9.69
CA ARG A 419 -15.53 -8.54 9.82
C ARG A 419 -14.85 -7.93 8.59
N ASP A 420 -15.28 -6.73 8.18
CA ASP A 420 -14.79 -6.08 6.97
C ASP A 420 -14.11 -4.71 7.24
N PHE A 421 -13.69 -4.49 8.50
CA PHE A 421 -12.88 -3.33 8.89
C PHE A 421 -11.81 -3.71 9.91
N ARG A 422 -10.56 -3.31 9.67
CA ARG A 422 -9.43 -3.46 10.59
C ARG A 422 -8.67 -2.14 10.77
N LEU A 423 -8.18 -1.93 11.99
CA LEU A 423 -7.22 -0.88 12.32
C LEU A 423 -5.82 -1.51 12.33
N VAL A 424 -4.88 -0.86 11.65
CA VAL A 424 -3.50 -1.36 11.52
C VAL A 424 -2.53 -0.29 11.99
N GLY A 425 -1.46 -0.67 12.71
CA GLY A 425 -0.44 0.26 13.15
C GLY A 425 0.78 -0.42 13.79
N PRO A 426 1.91 0.29 13.92
CA PRO A 426 3.13 -0.24 14.51
C PRO A 426 3.17 -0.06 16.03
N ASP A 427 2.24 -0.71 16.75
CA ASP A 427 2.10 -0.65 18.24
C ASP A 427 1.76 0.77 18.75
N GLU A 428 1.00 1.54 17.97
CA GLU A 428 0.77 2.96 18.27
C GLU A 428 -0.70 3.33 18.54
N THR A 429 -1.64 2.39 18.50
CA THR A 429 -3.08 2.67 18.62
C THR A 429 -3.40 3.46 19.88
N ALA A 430 -2.93 3.02 21.04
CA ALA A 430 -3.14 3.74 22.30
C ALA A 430 -2.36 5.06 22.36
N SER A 431 -1.13 5.08 21.86
CA SER A 431 -0.31 6.31 21.77
C SER A 431 -0.96 7.35 20.89
N ASN A 432 -1.66 6.93 19.84
CA ASN A 432 -2.39 7.79 18.90
C ASN A 432 -3.80 8.18 19.40
N ARG A 433 -4.13 7.86 20.65
CA ARG A 433 -5.42 8.14 21.29
C ARG A 433 -6.62 7.41 20.68
N LEU A 434 -6.39 6.29 20.00
CA LEU A 434 -7.44 5.49 19.37
C LEU A 434 -7.90 4.31 20.24
N GLN A 435 -7.48 4.23 21.52
CA GLN A 435 -7.74 3.09 22.41
C GLN A 435 -9.22 2.79 22.66
N ALA A 436 -10.14 3.68 22.32
CA ALA A 436 -11.59 3.41 22.40
C ALA A 436 -11.96 2.14 21.60
N VAL A 437 -11.27 1.88 20.49
CA VAL A 437 -11.50 0.71 19.63
C VAL A 437 -11.35 -0.63 20.38
N TYR A 438 -10.56 -0.67 21.46
CA TYR A 438 -10.36 -1.90 22.25
C TYR A 438 -11.63 -2.36 22.96
N ALA A 439 -12.59 -1.47 23.16
CA ALA A 439 -13.91 -1.84 23.71
C ALA A 439 -14.77 -2.61 22.71
N ALA A 440 -14.48 -2.48 21.40
CA ALA A 440 -15.18 -3.18 20.33
C ALA A 440 -14.42 -4.41 19.81
N SER A 441 -13.08 -4.38 19.82
CA SER A 441 -12.23 -5.46 19.33
C SER A 441 -10.81 -5.33 19.89
N GLY A 442 -10.28 -6.41 20.45
CA GLY A 442 -8.90 -6.45 20.94
C GLY A 442 -7.86 -6.47 19.82
N LYS A 443 -6.60 -6.53 20.26
CA LYS A 443 -5.41 -6.69 19.42
C LYS A 443 -5.27 -8.14 18.96
N ALA A 444 -5.20 -8.38 17.68
CA ALA A 444 -5.05 -9.74 17.13
C ALA A 444 -3.76 -10.42 17.62
N TRP A 445 -3.88 -11.60 18.20
CA TRP A 445 -2.72 -12.32 18.71
C TRP A 445 -2.95 -13.83 18.82
N GLN A 446 -2.12 -14.66 18.17
CA GLN A 446 -2.23 -16.11 18.16
C GLN A 446 -1.12 -16.82 18.93
N ALA A 447 -0.14 -16.11 19.47
CA ALA A 447 0.88 -16.67 20.35
C ALA A 447 0.40 -16.71 21.81
N ASP A 448 1.30 -16.97 22.74
CA ASP A 448 0.95 -17.03 24.17
C ASP A 448 0.48 -15.67 24.68
N ILE A 449 -0.54 -15.65 25.53
CA ILE A 449 -1.09 -14.48 26.20
C ILE A 449 -0.81 -14.65 27.69
N LEU A 450 -0.18 -13.65 28.31
CA LEU A 450 0.17 -13.64 29.70
C LEU A 450 -0.84 -12.81 30.52
N ASP A 451 -0.94 -13.05 31.82
CA ASP A 451 -1.88 -12.35 32.71
C ASP A 451 -1.65 -10.82 32.80
N VAL A 452 -0.47 -10.35 32.37
CA VAL A 452 -0.10 -8.93 32.34
C VAL A 452 -0.38 -8.25 31.01
N ASP A 453 -0.76 -9.01 30.00
CA ASP A 453 -1.05 -8.48 28.67
C ASP A 453 -2.42 -7.82 28.65
N GLU A 454 -2.48 -6.63 28.02
CA GLU A 454 -3.71 -5.86 27.92
C GLU A 454 -4.26 -5.85 26.48
N HIS A 455 -5.55 -6.09 26.36
CA HIS A 455 -6.30 -6.01 25.12
C HIS A 455 -5.90 -7.02 24.04
N LEU A 456 -5.08 -8.03 24.33
CA LEU A 456 -4.80 -9.11 23.37
C LEU A 456 -6.04 -10.00 23.22
N ASP A 457 -6.36 -10.34 21.97
CA ASP A 457 -7.52 -11.15 21.62
C ASP A 457 -7.20 -12.03 20.42
N ARG A 458 -7.53 -13.33 20.50
CA ARG A 458 -7.34 -14.27 19.39
C ARG A 458 -8.19 -13.91 18.18
N HIS A 459 -9.31 -13.26 18.40
CA HIS A 459 -10.26 -12.84 17.38
C HIS A 459 -10.22 -11.32 17.11
N GLY A 460 -9.18 -10.65 17.60
CA GLY A 460 -9.02 -9.22 17.48
C GLY A 460 -8.91 -8.72 16.04
N ARG A 461 -9.30 -7.46 15.83
CA ARG A 461 -9.23 -6.76 14.54
C ARG A 461 -8.34 -5.52 14.57
N VAL A 462 -7.68 -5.26 15.69
CA VAL A 462 -6.59 -4.29 15.77
C VAL A 462 -5.29 -5.02 15.51
N MET A 463 -4.59 -4.64 14.46
CA MET A 463 -3.39 -5.32 13.96
C MET A 463 -2.17 -4.48 14.33
N GLU A 464 -1.39 -4.92 15.28
CA GLU A 464 -0.21 -4.19 15.75
C GLU A 464 1.06 -5.03 15.66
N ILE A 465 2.01 -4.57 14.87
CA ILE A 465 3.38 -5.10 14.83
C ILE A 465 4.35 -3.96 14.55
N LEU A 466 5.47 -3.90 15.26
CA LEU A 466 6.49 -2.86 15.10
C LEU A 466 7.31 -3.08 13.81
N SER A 467 6.58 -3.02 12.69
CA SER A 467 7.06 -3.12 11.31
C SER A 467 6.04 -2.47 10.38
N GLU A 468 6.28 -1.25 9.99
CA GLU A 468 5.42 -0.47 9.11
C GLU A 468 5.24 -1.17 7.75
N HIS A 469 6.30 -1.82 7.23
CA HIS A 469 6.21 -2.62 6.01
C HIS A 469 5.19 -3.75 6.12
N THR A 470 5.17 -4.47 7.25
CA THR A 470 4.21 -5.55 7.47
C THR A 470 2.79 -4.99 7.61
N CYS A 471 2.62 -3.90 8.36
CA CYS A 471 1.36 -3.18 8.51
C CYS A 471 0.81 -2.74 7.15
N GLN A 472 1.65 -2.13 6.33
CA GLN A 472 1.30 -1.70 4.97
C GLN A 472 0.85 -2.87 4.10
N GLY A 473 1.64 -3.94 4.05
CA GLY A 473 1.33 -5.12 3.25
C GLY A 473 0.04 -5.82 3.69
N TRP A 474 -0.22 -5.91 4.99
CA TRP A 474 -1.48 -6.44 5.51
C TRP A 474 -2.67 -5.60 5.05
N LEU A 475 -2.58 -4.26 5.19
CA LEU A 475 -3.68 -3.40 4.80
C LEU A 475 -3.90 -3.44 3.29
N GLU A 476 -2.85 -3.37 2.47
CA GLU A 476 -3.00 -3.46 1.01
C GLU A 476 -3.68 -4.76 0.58
N GLY A 477 -3.20 -5.93 1.06
CA GLY A 477 -3.82 -7.22 0.74
C GLY A 477 -5.28 -7.30 1.18
N TYR A 478 -5.61 -6.71 2.33
CA TYR A 478 -6.95 -6.64 2.89
C TYR A 478 -7.91 -5.80 2.03
N LEU A 479 -7.46 -4.61 1.60
CA LEU A 479 -8.22 -3.73 0.70
C LEU A 479 -8.44 -4.38 -0.67
N LEU A 480 -7.40 -4.98 -1.23
CA LEU A 480 -7.41 -5.61 -2.55
C LEU A 480 -8.35 -6.84 -2.62
N THR A 481 -8.76 -7.39 -1.49
CA THR A 481 -9.76 -8.46 -1.38
C THR A 481 -11.14 -7.99 -0.91
N GLY A 482 -11.42 -6.70 -0.98
CA GLY A 482 -12.75 -6.12 -0.78
C GLY A 482 -13.11 -5.80 0.67
N ARG A 483 -12.15 -5.33 1.44
CA ARG A 483 -12.29 -4.95 2.84
C ARG A 483 -11.94 -3.47 3.03
N HIS A 484 -12.13 -2.94 4.25
CA HIS A 484 -11.82 -1.57 4.66
C HIS A 484 -10.81 -1.53 5.79
N GLY A 485 -10.04 -0.45 5.87
CA GLY A 485 -9.13 -0.27 6.99
C GLY A 485 -8.52 1.11 7.09
N LEU A 486 -7.80 1.32 8.18
CA LEU A 486 -7.08 2.54 8.48
C LEU A 486 -5.69 2.17 9.01
N PHE A 487 -4.64 2.84 8.51
CA PHE A 487 -3.29 2.74 9.02
C PHE A 487 -2.95 3.98 9.86
N SER A 488 -2.76 3.79 11.16
CA SER A 488 -2.35 4.85 12.08
C SER A 488 -0.86 4.74 12.37
N CYS A 489 -0.09 5.81 12.10
CA CYS A 489 1.37 5.83 12.24
C CYS A 489 1.85 7.22 12.66
N TYR A 490 3.04 7.30 13.29
CA TYR A 490 3.72 8.56 13.51
C TYR A 490 4.17 9.17 12.18
N GLU A 491 4.01 10.49 12.05
CA GLU A 491 4.33 11.23 10.83
C GLU A 491 5.76 10.97 10.33
N ALA A 492 6.74 11.02 11.24
CA ALA A 492 8.15 10.85 10.87
C ALA A 492 8.50 9.44 10.38
N PHE A 493 7.75 8.40 10.78
CA PHE A 493 8.09 7.01 10.46
C PHE A 493 7.31 6.44 9.27
N VAL A 494 6.29 7.12 8.80
CA VAL A 494 5.56 6.69 7.60
C VAL A 494 6.46 6.60 6.35
N HIS A 495 7.58 7.30 6.33
CA HIS A 495 8.59 7.17 5.27
C HIS A 495 9.09 5.75 5.05
N ILE A 496 9.03 4.88 6.06
CA ILE A 496 9.41 3.47 5.95
C ILE A 496 8.62 2.76 4.83
N VAL A 497 7.36 3.15 4.59
CA VAL A 497 6.49 2.53 3.58
C VAL A 497 6.43 3.29 2.25
N ASP A 498 7.25 4.30 2.05
CA ASP A 498 7.19 5.20 0.90
C ASP A 498 7.23 4.46 -0.45
N SER A 499 8.09 3.47 -0.62
CA SER A 499 8.17 2.68 -1.85
C SER A 499 6.94 1.79 -2.05
N MET A 500 6.41 1.18 -0.99
CA MET A 500 5.21 0.35 -1.06
C MET A 500 3.98 1.18 -1.44
N VAL A 501 3.76 2.32 -0.79
CA VAL A 501 2.63 3.20 -1.12
C VAL A 501 2.74 3.73 -2.56
N ASN A 502 3.95 4.04 -3.02
CA ASN A 502 4.17 4.43 -4.41
C ASN A 502 3.74 3.33 -5.40
N GLN A 503 4.02 2.08 -5.08
CA GLN A 503 3.58 0.92 -5.86
C GLN A 503 2.04 0.80 -5.86
N HIS A 504 1.41 0.93 -4.69
CA HIS A 504 -0.05 0.89 -4.57
C HIS A 504 -0.74 2.02 -5.37
N ILE A 505 -0.19 3.24 -5.36
CA ILE A 505 -0.69 4.36 -6.18
C ILE A 505 -0.62 4.02 -7.68
N LYS A 506 0.47 3.39 -8.14
CA LYS A 506 0.59 2.94 -9.53
C LYS A 506 -0.41 1.85 -9.88
N TRP A 507 -0.64 0.91 -8.95
CA TRP A 507 -1.71 -0.08 -9.05
C TRP A 507 -3.06 0.60 -9.26
N LEU A 508 -3.48 1.50 -8.37
CA LEU A 508 -4.75 2.23 -8.46
C LEU A 508 -4.88 3.02 -9.78
N ARG A 509 -3.80 3.68 -10.21
CA ARG A 509 -3.80 4.42 -11.47
C ARG A 509 -4.01 3.50 -12.68
N THR A 510 -3.45 2.31 -12.66
CA THR A 510 -3.61 1.33 -13.73
C THR A 510 -5.00 0.72 -13.70
N THR A 511 -5.49 0.27 -12.55
CA THR A 511 -6.80 -0.36 -12.41
C THR A 511 -7.96 0.55 -12.83
N ARG A 512 -7.89 1.85 -12.58
CA ARG A 512 -8.87 2.83 -13.06
C ARG A 512 -9.06 2.86 -14.57
N ARG A 513 -8.07 2.40 -15.33
CA ARG A 513 -8.11 2.32 -16.80
C ARG A 513 -8.56 0.97 -17.33
N LEU A 514 -8.76 0.01 -16.43
CA LEU A 514 -9.17 -1.35 -16.74
C LEU A 514 -10.66 -1.52 -16.40
N PRO A 515 -11.55 -1.55 -17.41
CA PRO A 515 -13.00 -1.55 -17.17
C PRO A 515 -13.52 -2.78 -16.42
N TRP A 516 -12.73 -3.85 -16.36
CA TRP A 516 -13.08 -5.07 -15.64
C TRP A 516 -12.61 -5.09 -14.17
N ARG A 517 -11.73 -4.17 -13.78
CA ARG A 517 -11.33 -4.01 -12.38
C ARG A 517 -12.37 -3.19 -11.61
N ALA A 518 -12.96 -3.78 -10.59
CA ALA A 518 -13.89 -3.09 -9.72
C ALA A 518 -13.14 -2.20 -8.69
N PRO A 519 -13.69 -1.00 -8.38
CA PRO A 519 -13.08 -0.10 -7.41
C PRO A 519 -12.98 -0.70 -6.00
N ILE A 520 -11.84 -0.52 -5.33
CA ILE A 520 -11.59 -0.97 -3.96
C ILE A 520 -11.73 0.17 -2.96
N ALA A 521 -11.82 -0.15 -1.66
CA ALA A 521 -11.74 0.85 -0.61
C ALA A 521 -10.38 1.56 -0.63
N SER A 522 -10.38 2.85 -0.29
CA SER A 522 -9.16 3.65 -0.27
C SER A 522 -8.20 3.19 0.82
N LEU A 523 -6.91 3.35 0.56
CA LEU A 523 -5.86 3.23 1.55
C LEU A 523 -5.81 4.53 2.36
N ASN A 524 -6.10 4.44 3.65
CA ASN A 524 -6.21 5.60 4.52
C ASN A 524 -5.08 5.61 5.55
N TYR A 525 -4.29 6.68 5.58
CA TYR A 525 -3.30 6.97 6.60
C TYR A 525 -3.80 8.03 7.57
N LEU A 526 -3.67 7.77 8.86
CA LEU A 526 -3.79 8.74 9.92
C LEU A 526 -2.39 8.98 10.51
N LEU A 527 -1.78 10.09 10.15
CA LEU A 527 -0.46 10.48 10.63
C LEU A 527 -0.61 11.36 11.86
N THR A 528 -0.05 10.89 12.94
CA THR A 528 -0.10 11.56 14.23
C THR A 528 1.30 11.81 14.77
N SER A 529 1.41 12.27 16.00
CA SER A 529 2.72 12.59 16.59
C SER A 529 3.54 13.46 15.65
N HIS A 530 2.87 14.41 15.03
CA HIS A 530 3.42 15.24 13.97
C HIS A 530 4.51 16.20 14.47
N VAL A 531 5.28 16.73 13.54
CA VAL A 531 6.52 17.49 13.79
C VAL A 531 6.41 18.55 14.89
N TRP A 532 5.29 19.28 14.98
CA TRP A 532 5.11 20.38 15.96
C TRP A 532 4.84 19.91 17.40
N ARG A 533 4.57 18.64 17.61
CA ARG A 533 4.24 18.02 18.91
C ARG A 533 5.22 16.92 19.29
N GLN A 534 6.40 16.90 18.68
CA GLN A 534 7.50 15.99 19.00
C GLN A 534 8.70 16.71 19.62
N ASP A 535 8.42 17.80 20.32
CA ASP A 535 9.38 18.64 21.05
C ASP A 535 10.18 17.86 22.11
N HIS A 536 9.59 16.79 22.67
CA HIS A 536 10.19 15.98 23.76
C HIS A 536 11.02 14.79 23.25
N ASN A 537 10.73 14.25 22.06
CA ASN A 537 11.40 13.07 21.52
C ASN A 537 12.68 13.40 20.73
N GLY A 538 12.95 14.66 20.44
CA GLY A 538 14.12 15.10 19.69
C GLY A 538 13.97 14.97 18.19
N PHE A 539 15.06 15.28 17.47
CA PHE A 539 15.05 15.56 16.05
C PHE A 539 14.65 14.38 15.16
N SER A 540 14.97 13.14 15.57
CA SER A 540 14.64 11.94 14.80
C SER A 540 13.14 11.66 14.63
N HIS A 541 12.28 12.29 15.45
CA HIS A 541 10.83 12.17 15.40
C HIS A 541 10.16 13.36 14.68
N GLN A 542 10.93 14.22 14.06
CA GLN A 542 10.48 15.50 13.52
C GLN A 542 10.71 15.56 12.02
N ASP A 543 9.84 14.91 11.24
CA ASP A 543 9.92 14.89 9.77
C ASP A 543 8.52 14.88 9.14
N PRO A 544 8.06 15.97 8.52
CA PRO A 544 6.80 16.06 7.78
C PRO A 544 6.94 15.75 6.28
N GLY A 545 8.09 15.25 5.81
CA GLY A 545 8.46 15.18 4.39
C GLY A 545 7.68 14.17 3.56
N PHE A 546 7.00 13.20 4.18
CA PHE A 546 6.18 12.22 3.45
C PHE A 546 5.12 12.89 2.57
N VAL A 547 4.52 13.99 3.04
CA VAL A 547 3.53 14.76 2.29
C VAL A 547 4.11 15.34 1.00
N ASP A 548 5.35 15.86 1.05
CA ASP A 548 6.05 16.38 -0.13
C ASP A 548 6.27 15.30 -1.18
N HIS A 549 6.61 14.08 -0.73
CA HIS A 549 6.79 12.94 -1.62
C HIS A 549 5.47 12.50 -2.24
N ILE A 550 4.43 12.30 -1.42
CA ILE A 550 3.17 11.71 -1.87
C ILE A 550 2.43 12.62 -2.87
N LEU A 551 2.50 13.94 -2.71
CA LEU A 551 1.90 14.91 -3.63
C LEU A 551 2.61 15.05 -4.98
N ASN A 552 3.76 14.37 -5.18
CA ASN A 552 4.37 14.19 -6.50
C ASN A 552 3.72 13.06 -7.31
N LYS A 553 2.84 12.28 -6.68
CA LYS A 553 2.21 11.11 -7.33
C LYS A 553 0.98 11.54 -8.12
N SER A 554 0.28 10.56 -8.67
CA SER A 554 -0.88 10.82 -9.51
C SER A 554 -1.95 11.64 -8.79
N PRO A 555 -2.33 12.80 -9.29
CA PRO A 555 -3.38 13.62 -8.71
C PRO A 555 -4.75 12.95 -8.71
N GLU A 556 -4.94 11.92 -9.55
CA GLU A 556 -6.17 11.14 -9.61
C GLU A 556 -6.32 10.17 -8.43
N ALA A 557 -5.21 9.79 -7.76
CA ALA A 557 -5.22 8.75 -6.74
C ALA A 557 -4.84 9.24 -5.33
N VAL A 558 -4.28 10.44 -5.17
CA VAL A 558 -3.75 10.93 -3.90
C VAL A 558 -4.56 12.10 -3.36
N ARG A 559 -4.81 12.09 -2.03
CA ARG A 559 -5.44 13.16 -1.28
C ARG A 559 -4.69 13.40 0.02
N VAL A 560 -4.49 14.65 0.40
CA VAL A 560 -3.79 15.02 1.64
C VAL A 560 -4.58 16.08 2.39
N TYR A 561 -4.87 15.82 3.65
CA TYR A 561 -5.73 16.65 4.49
C TYR A 561 -5.03 17.07 5.77
N PHE A 562 -5.27 18.30 6.16
CA PHE A 562 -4.77 18.94 7.38
C PHE A 562 -5.94 19.50 8.22
N PRO A 563 -6.76 18.66 8.83
CA PRO A 563 -7.87 19.11 9.68
C PRO A 563 -7.33 19.85 10.91
N PRO A 564 -7.80 21.11 11.17
CA PRO A 564 -7.30 21.93 12.27
C PRO A 564 -7.89 21.62 13.64
N ASP A 565 -8.98 20.83 13.73
CA ASP A 565 -9.70 20.50 14.96
C ASP A 565 -10.42 19.14 14.89
N ALA A 566 -11.11 18.79 15.98
CA ALA A 566 -11.78 17.49 16.10
C ALA A 566 -12.94 17.32 15.10
N ASN A 567 -13.78 18.34 14.90
CA ASN A 567 -14.94 18.24 13.99
C ASN A 567 -14.51 18.17 12.53
N THR A 568 -13.49 18.90 12.14
CA THR A 568 -12.92 18.80 10.78
C THR A 568 -12.23 17.44 10.56
N LEU A 569 -11.58 16.88 11.58
CA LEU A 569 -11.01 15.51 11.50
C LEU A 569 -12.12 14.46 11.32
N LEU A 570 -13.22 14.54 12.05
CA LEU A 570 -14.37 13.65 11.86
C LEU A 570 -14.90 13.71 10.40
N SER A 571 -15.09 14.92 9.88
CA SER A 571 -15.59 15.12 8.51
C SER A 571 -14.65 14.55 7.46
N VAL A 572 -13.34 14.81 7.59
CA VAL A 572 -12.32 14.28 6.66
C VAL A 572 -12.24 12.75 6.76
N ALA A 573 -12.28 12.18 7.96
CA ALA A 573 -12.20 10.74 8.17
C ALA A 573 -13.43 10.01 7.59
N ASP A 574 -14.64 10.53 7.77
CA ASP A 574 -15.85 9.99 7.14
C ASP A 574 -15.73 9.96 5.61
N HIS A 575 -15.29 11.09 5.02
CA HIS A 575 -15.05 11.19 3.59
C HIS A 575 -14.00 10.18 3.10
N ALA A 576 -12.87 10.07 3.80
CA ALA A 576 -11.77 9.16 3.45
C ALA A 576 -12.22 7.69 3.51
N LEU A 577 -12.95 7.29 4.56
CA LEU A 577 -13.45 5.93 4.75
C LEU A 577 -14.53 5.52 3.73
N ARG A 578 -15.30 6.48 3.19
CA ARG A 578 -16.27 6.24 2.10
C ARG A 578 -15.63 6.20 0.73
N SER A 579 -14.45 6.81 0.57
CA SER A 579 -13.81 6.95 -0.74
C SER A 579 -13.29 5.62 -1.29
N ARG A 580 -13.13 5.55 -2.61
CA ARG A 580 -12.64 4.36 -3.32
C ARG A 580 -11.52 4.73 -4.26
N ASP A 581 -10.55 3.85 -4.41
CA ASP A 581 -9.39 3.98 -5.30
C ASP A 581 -8.50 5.20 -5.01
N TYR A 582 -8.47 5.65 -3.74
CA TYR A 582 -7.56 6.72 -3.31
C TYR A 582 -6.54 6.23 -2.28
N VAL A 583 -5.47 6.99 -2.17
CA VAL A 583 -4.60 7.03 -0.99
C VAL A 583 -4.88 8.35 -0.30
N ASN A 584 -5.49 8.30 0.86
CA ASN A 584 -5.78 9.45 1.69
C ASN A 584 -4.73 9.55 2.79
N VAL A 585 -4.12 10.72 2.93
CA VAL A 585 -3.18 11.05 4.01
C VAL A 585 -3.81 12.13 4.86
N ILE A 586 -4.05 11.83 6.13
CA ILE A 586 -4.65 12.74 7.10
C ILE A 586 -3.61 13.03 8.18
N VAL A 587 -3.16 14.26 8.29
CA VAL A 587 -2.24 14.70 9.35
C VAL A 587 -3.03 15.37 10.45
N ALA A 588 -3.05 14.78 11.65
CA ALA A 588 -3.90 15.25 12.76
C ALA A 588 -3.20 15.20 14.12
N GLY A 589 -3.54 16.15 14.99
CA GLY A 589 -3.06 16.21 16.37
C GLY A 589 -3.68 15.14 17.27
N LYS A 590 -2.88 14.61 18.20
CA LYS A 590 -3.32 13.71 19.27
C LYS A 590 -3.31 14.36 20.66
N GLN A 591 -2.73 15.54 20.77
CA GLN A 591 -2.75 16.36 21.96
C GLN A 591 -3.95 17.31 21.93
N PRO A 592 -4.36 17.88 23.08
CA PRO A 592 -5.41 18.87 23.10
C PRO A 592 -5.13 20.06 22.15
N CYS A 593 -6.06 20.34 21.28
CA CYS A 593 -6.07 21.53 20.44
C CYS A 593 -7.44 22.23 20.53
N PHE A 594 -7.48 23.51 20.14
CA PHE A 594 -8.72 24.28 20.15
C PHE A 594 -9.70 23.79 19.09
N ASP A 595 -10.99 23.83 19.45
CA ASP A 595 -12.08 23.55 18.52
C ASP A 595 -12.53 24.87 17.89
N TRP A 596 -12.59 24.90 16.58
CA TRP A 596 -12.83 26.13 15.81
C TRP A 596 -14.21 26.20 15.20
N LEU A 597 -14.69 25.09 14.66
CA LEU A 597 -15.92 25.01 13.87
C LEU A 597 -16.93 24.05 14.49
N PRO A 598 -18.23 24.44 14.61
CA PRO A 598 -19.27 23.47 14.86
C PRO A 598 -19.36 22.45 13.72
N MET A 599 -19.94 21.29 13.95
CA MET A 599 -19.90 20.15 12.99
C MET A 599 -20.49 20.51 11.62
N GLU A 600 -21.59 21.28 11.59
CA GLU A 600 -22.22 21.74 10.33
C GLU A 600 -21.24 22.57 9.50
N ASP A 601 -20.61 23.58 10.11
CA ASP A 601 -19.62 24.42 9.43
C ASP A 601 -18.36 23.66 9.04
N ALA A 602 -17.91 22.73 9.89
CA ALA A 602 -16.77 21.85 9.63
C ALA A 602 -17.02 20.98 8.37
N THR A 603 -18.22 20.43 8.25
CA THR A 603 -18.61 19.61 7.08
C THR A 603 -18.59 20.44 5.80
N VAL A 604 -19.14 21.65 5.84
CA VAL A 604 -19.15 22.56 4.68
C VAL A 604 -17.74 23.00 4.33
N HIS A 605 -16.92 23.33 5.33
CA HIS A 605 -15.53 23.74 5.14
C HIS A 605 -14.68 22.64 4.54
N CYS A 606 -14.78 21.42 5.06
CA CYS A 606 -14.06 20.25 4.54
C CYS A 606 -14.50 19.89 3.11
N ALA A 607 -15.80 19.99 2.80
CA ALA A 607 -16.30 19.77 1.44
C ALA A 607 -15.74 20.79 0.43
N ARG A 608 -15.51 22.03 0.85
CA ARG A 608 -14.82 23.06 0.04
C ARG A 608 -13.31 22.85 -0.01
N GLY A 609 -12.74 22.23 1.02
CA GLY A 609 -11.31 21.97 1.20
C GLY A 609 -10.47 23.19 1.57
N ALA A 610 -10.97 24.42 1.33
CA ALA A 610 -10.38 25.67 1.77
C ALA A 610 -11.48 26.74 1.89
N GLY A 611 -11.29 27.72 2.78
CA GLY A 611 -12.29 28.80 2.95
C GLY A 611 -11.81 29.95 3.82
N ILE A 612 -12.47 31.09 3.64
CA ILE A 612 -12.29 32.29 4.48
C ILE A 612 -12.99 32.05 5.83
N TRP A 613 -12.27 32.27 6.91
CA TRP A 613 -12.84 32.32 8.26
C TRP A 613 -13.14 33.79 8.63
N GLU A 614 -14.32 34.26 8.25
CA GLU A 614 -14.75 35.64 8.42
C GLU A 614 -14.66 36.11 9.88
N TRP A 615 -15.03 35.25 10.83
CA TRP A 615 -14.97 35.52 12.27
C TRP A 615 -13.54 35.75 12.78
N ALA A 616 -12.52 35.24 12.10
CA ALA A 616 -11.11 35.36 12.47
C ALA A 616 -10.43 36.62 11.86
N GLY A 617 -10.95 37.10 10.77
CA GLY A 617 -10.44 38.31 10.08
C GLY A 617 -11.01 39.61 10.63
N THR A 618 -10.60 40.75 9.99
CA THR A 618 -11.15 42.09 10.21
C THR A 618 -11.81 42.62 8.95
N GLU A 619 -11.97 41.79 7.92
CA GLU A 619 -12.63 42.13 6.67
C GLU A 619 -14.14 42.18 6.90
N ASP A 620 -14.77 43.30 6.51
CA ASP A 620 -16.21 43.55 6.65
C ASP A 620 -16.91 43.69 5.29
N GLY A 621 -16.20 43.42 4.20
CA GLY A 621 -16.69 43.55 2.82
C GLY A 621 -16.71 44.99 2.27
N SER A 622 -16.33 45.98 3.06
CA SER A 622 -16.29 47.38 2.60
C SER A 622 -15.12 47.69 1.67
N ARG A 623 -14.03 46.94 1.78
CA ARG A 623 -12.85 47.03 0.93
C ARG A 623 -12.07 45.70 0.92
N GLU A 624 -11.21 45.53 -0.07
CA GLU A 624 -10.31 44.39 -0.13
C GLU A 624 -9.36 44.35 1.06
N PRO A 625 -8.89 43.13 1.46
CA PRO A 625 -7.92 43.00 2.54
C PRO A 625 -6.58 43.64 2.16
N ASP A 626 -5.87 44.14 3.17
CA ASP A 626 -4.49 44.64 3.02
C ASP A 626 -3.50 43.44 3.00
N VAL A 627 -3.87 42.35 3.64
CA VAL A 627 -3.06 41.14 3.75
C VAL A 627 -3.97 39.90 3.96
N VAL A 628 -3.55 38.78 3.44
CA VAL A 628 -4.14 37.45 3.71
C VAL A 628 -3.22 36.68 4.65
N LEU A 629 -3.77 36.19 5.76
CA LEU A 629 -3.16 35.18 6.61
C LEU A 629 -3.75 33.82 6.26
N ALA A 630 -2.94 32.91 5.78
CA ALA A 630 -3.38 31.57 5.42
C ALA A 630 -2.73 30.50 6.31
N CYS A 631 -3.42 29.38 6.50
CA CYS A 631 -2.91 28.27 7.31
C CYS A 631 -3.37 26.90 6.82
N ALA A 632 -2.53 25.87 7.09
CA ALA A 632 -2.87 24.47 6.94
C ALA A 632 -2.19 23.65 8.05
N GLY A 633 -2.98 22.90 8.82
CA GLY A 633 -2.58 22.15 10.01
C GLY A 633 -3.06 22.79 11.32
N ASP A 634 -3.11 22.01 12.38
CA ASP A 634 -3.61 22.43 13.70
C ASP A 634 -2.77 23.55 14.35
N VAL A 635 -1.46 23.34 14.50
CA VAL A 635 -0.54 24.32 15.09
C VAL A 635 -0.40 25.56 14.22
N PRO A 636 -0.19 25.49 12.88
CA PRO A 636 -0.20 26.65 12.03
C PRO A 636 -1.49 27.48 12.12
N THR A 637 -2.64 26.81 12.23
CA THR A 637 -3.94 27.48 12.41
C THR A 637 -4.00 28.25 13.71
N GLN A 638 -3.58 27.66 14.82
CA GLN A 638 -3.52 28.34 16.10
C GLN A 638 -2.62 29.58 16.03
N GLU A 639 -1.44 29.48 15.42
CA GLU A 639 -0.50 30.60 15.33
C GLU A 639 -1.00 31.73 14.43
N VAL A 640 -1.67 31.39 13.31
CA VAL A 640 -2.31 32.39 12.43
C VAL A 640 -3.43 33.14 13.17
N LEU A 641 -4.27 32.44 13.91
CA LEU A 641 -5.33 33.07 14.71
C LEU A 641 -4.76 33.97 15.81
N ALA A 642 -3.73 33.55 16.50
CA ALA A 642 -3.04 34.36 17.49
C ALA A 642 -2.36 35.59 16.86
N ALA A 643 -1.79 35.47 15.66
CA ALA A 643 -1.25 36.59 14.91
C ALA A 643 -2.35 37.56 14.47
N ALA A 644 -3.49 37.07 13.99
CA ALA A 644 -4.64 37.92 13.64
C ALA A 644 -5.17 38.73 14.83
N GLN A 645 -5.25 38.09 16.02
CA GLN A 645 -5.62 38.75 17.27
C GLN A 645 -4.61 39.84 17.66
N LEU A 646 -3.31 39.59 17.52
CA LEU A 646 -2.26 40.58 17.77
C LEU A 646 -2.34 41.77 16.78
N LEU A 647 -2.58 41.49 15.50
CA LEU A 647 -2.77 42.52 14.48
C LEU A 647 -4.01 43.39 14.79
N ARG A 648 -5.14 42.77 15.12
CA ARG A 648 -6.37 43.49 15.52
C ARG A 648 -6.13 44.40 16.71
N ARG A 649 -5.35 43.93 17.70
CA ARG A 649 -5.01 44.71 18.91
C ARG A 649 -4.07 45.87 18.64
N HIS A 650 -3.07 45.69 17.80
CA HIS A 650 -1.97 46.66 17.64
C HIS A 650 -2.03 47.47 16.35
N LEU A 651 -2.79 47.03 15.36
CA LEU A 651 -2.94 47.66 14.04
C LEU A 651 -4.40 47.52 13.58
N PRO A 652 -5.36 48.11 14.35
CA PRO A 652 -6.79 47.96 14.10
C PRO A 652 -7.28 48.51 12.77
N GLU A 653 -6.49 49.39 12.12
CA GLU A 653 -6.78 49.92 10.78
C GLU A 653 -6.49 48.94 9.66
N LEU A 654 -5.78 47.86 9.94
CA LEU A 654 -5.40 46.86 8.93
C LEU A 654 -6.56 45.89 8.66
N VAL A 655 -6.93 45.73 7.40
CA VAL A 655 -7.90 44.73 6.99
C VAL A 655 -7.18 43.40 6.71
N VAL A 656 -7.48 42.41 7.54
CA VAL A 656 -6.87 41.08 7.51
C VAL A 656 -7.93 40.08 7.12
N ARG A 657 -7.64 39.26 6.09
CA ARG A 657 -8.40 38.07 5.73
C ARG A 657 -7.70 36.85 6.32
N VAL A 658 -8.46 35.90 6.88
CA VAL A 658 -7.92 34.62 7.34
C VAL A 658 -8.48 33.49 6.48
N VAL A 659 -7.59 32.66 5.93
CA VAL A 659 -7.94 31.51 5.07
C VAL A 659 -7.39 30.25 5.70
N ASN A 660 -8.25 29.25 5.95
CA ASN A 660 -7.81 27.91 6.35
C ASN A 660 -7.93 26.93 5.18
N VAL A 661 -6.92 26.07 5.04
CA VAL A 661 -6.82 25.05 3.99
C VAL A 661 -6.76 23.67 4.65
N VAL A 662 -7.81 22.89 4.45
CA VAL A 662 -7.89 21.50 4.91
C VAL A 662 -7.37 20.54 3.85
N ASP A 663 -7.81 20.66 2.59
CA ASP A 663 -7.32 19.89 1.45
C ASP A 663 -6.24 20.69 0.72
N ILE A 664 -4.99 20.27 0.89
CA ILE A 664 -3.85 21.01 0.34
C ILE A 664 -3.82 21.02 -1.19
N ALA A 665 -4.46 20.03 -1.84
CA ALA A 665 -4.56 19.94 -3.28
C ALA A 665 -5.42 21.05 -3.89
N ARG A 666 -6.26 21.74 -3.10
CA ARG A 666 -7.01 22.91 -3.53
C ARG A 666 -6.12 24.04 -4.06
N LEU A 667 -4.88 24.12 -3.58
CA LEU A 667 -3.92 25.15 -4.04
C LEU A 667 -3.47 24.93 -5.50
N MET A 668 -3.58 23.71 -6.01
CA MET A 668 -3.24 23.40 -7.40
C MET A 668 -4.27 23.96 -8.38
N PRO A 669 -3.87 24.24 -9.64
CA PRO A 669 -4.81 24.55 -10.72
C PRO A 669 -5.78 23.39 -10.99
N SER A 670 -7.03 23.72 -11.34
CA SER A 670 -8.06 22.72 -11.67
C SER A 670 -7.70 21.86 -12.89
N GLU A 671 -6.80 22.35 -13.74
CA GLU A 671 -6.29 21.59 -14.90
C GLU A 671 -5.24 20.54 -14.50
N GLU A 672 -4.59 20.71 -13.34
CA GLU A 672 -3.53 19.80 -12.86
C GLU A 672 -4.03 18.82 -11.80
N HIS A 673 -5.09 19.15 -11.07
CA HIS A 673 -5.63 18.32 -10.01
C HIS A 673 -7.15 18.37 -9.96
N PRO A 674 -7.86 17.22 -9.82
CA PRO A 674 -9.33 17.20 -9.76
C PRO A 674 -9.94 18.05 -8.63
N HIS A 675 -9.21 18.23 -7.52
CA HIS A 675 -9.60 19.09 -6.40
C HIS A 675 -9.06 20.51 -6.53
N GLY A 676 -8.24 20.78 -7.55
CA GLY A 676 -7.64 22.10 -7.77
C GLY A 676 -8.70 23.19 -7.95
N MET A 677 -8.37 24.40 -7.56
CA MET A 677 -9.22 25.59 -7.78
C MET A 677 -9.01 26.17 -9.17
N THR A 678 -10.06 26.77 -9.75
CA THR A 678 -9.90 27.73 -10.85
C THR A 678 -9.14 28.95 -10.35
N ASP A 679 -8.56 29.74 -11.26
CA ASP A 679 -7.88 30.97 -10.86
C ASP A 679 -8.86 31.96 -10.19
N PHE A 680 -10.11 32.00 -10.65
CA PHE A 680 -11.14 32.85 -10.05
C PHE A 680 -11.44 32.46 -8.59
N GLU A 681 -11.58 31.18 -8.29
CA GLU A 681 -11.77 30.68 -6.92
C GLU A 681 -10.54 30.93 -6.05
N TYR A 682 -9.34 30.73 -6.62
CA TYR A 682 -8.09 30.98 -5.91
C TYR A 682 -7.92 32.46 -5.57
N ASP A 683 -8.08 33.34 -6.53
CA ASP A 683 -8.00 34.80 -6.33
C ASP A 683 -9.12 35.31 -5.39
N GLY A 684 -10.27 34.64 -5.37
CA GLY A 684 -11.33 34.88 -4.39
C GLY A 684 -10.90 34.65 -2.94
N LEU A 685 -10.05 33.68 -2.69
CA LEU A 685 -9.48 33.36 -1.36
C LEU A 685 -8.23 34.19 -1.06
N PHE A 686 -7.25 34.17 -1.96
CA PHE A 686 -5.89 34.66 -1.71
C PHE A 686 -5.62 36.07 -2.29
N THR A 687 -6.55 36.63 -3.07
CA THR A 687 -6.40 37.86 -3.86
C THR A 687 -5.35 37.70 -4.99
N ALA A 688 -5.40 38.62 -5.95
CA ALA A 688 -4.46 38.59 -7.07
C ALA A 688 -3.14 39.35 -6.78
N ASP A 689 -3.16 40.35 -5.86
CA ASP A 689 -2.08 41.30 -5.70
C ASP A 689 -1.67 41.64 -4.25
N LYS A 690 -2.41 41.12 -3.25
CA LYS A 690 -2.09 41.39 -1.84
C LYS A 690 -1.05 40.39 -1.30
N PRO A 691 -0.25 40.80 -0.31
CA PRO A 691 0.64 39.91 0.38
C PRO A 691 -0.13 38.75 1.05
N VAL A 692 0.36 37.53 0.88
CA VAL A 692 -0.14 36.32 1.56
C VAL A 692 0.94 35.81 2.50
N ILE A 693 0.64 35.74 3.80
CA ILE A 693 1.48 35.09 4.79
C ILE A 693 0.87 33.69 5.06
N PHE A 694 1.51 32.66 4.62
CA PHE A 694 1.02 31.28 4.71
C PHE A 694 1.79 30.50 5.79
N ALA A 695 1.12 30.11 6.86
CA ALA A 695 1.66 29.21 7.88
C ALA A 695 1.29 27.76 7.51
N TYR A 696 2.29 26.95 7.22
CA TYR A 696 2.11 25.59 6.72
C TYR A 696 2.73 24.55 7.64
N HIS A 697 2.08 23.39 7.75
CA HIS A 697 2.50 22.29 8.60
C HIS A 697 3.89 21.75 8.26
N GLY A 698 4.15 21.50 6.98
CA GLY A 698 5.38 20.88 6.48
C GLY A 698 6.41 21.87 5.91
N TYR A 699 7.15 21.43 4.91
CA TYR A 699 8.19 22.25 4.27
C TYR A 699 7.59 23.38 3.40
N PRO A 700 8.04 24.63 3.54
CA PRO A 700 7.50 25.77 2.78
C PRO A 700 7.51 25.59 1.25
N TRP A 701 8.50 24.85 0.74
CA TRP A 701 8.65 24.61 -0.68
C TRP A 701 7.45 23.96 -1.34
N LEU A 702 6.72 23.10 -0.60
CA LEU A 702 5.53 22.45 -1.13
C LEU A 702 4.46 23.48 -1.52
N ILE A 703 4.17 24.45 -0.64
CA ILE A 703 3.17 25.48 -0.92
C ILE A 703 3.58 26.32 -2.13
N HIS A 704 4.86 26.72 -2.18
CA HIS A 704 5.38 27.44 -3.35
C HIS A 704 5.23 26.65 -4.64
N ARG A 705 5.48 25.34 -4.60
CA ARG A 705 5.30 24.44 -5.75
C ARG A 705 3.84 24.36 -6.20
N LEU A 706 2.90 24.19 -5.25
CA LEU A 706 1.48 24.07 -5.56
C LEU A 706 0.90 25.37 -6.12
N ALA A 707 1.42 26.53 -5.69
CA ALA A 707 0.90 27.84 -6.03
C ALA A 707 1.72 28.62 -7.08
N TYR A 708 2.85 28.08 -7.61
CA TYR A 708 3.77 28.86 -8.44
C TYR A 708 3.17 29.39 -9.73
N ARG A 709 2.10 28.78 -10.26
CA ARG A 709 1.37 29.23 -11.46
C ARG A 709 0.27 30.24 -11.15
N ARG A 710 -0.02 30.51 -9.88
CA ARG A 710 -1.08 31.41 -9.48
C ARG A 710 -0.67 32.88 -9.67
N THR A 711 -1.64 33.72 -9.94
CA THR A 711 -1.43 35.14 -10.23
C THR A 711 -0.65 35.87 -9.13
N GLY A 712 -1.03 35.66 -7.87
CA GLY A 712 -0.44 36.28 -6.69
C GLY A 712 0.81 35.57 -6.12
N HIS A 713 1.40 34.53 -6.79
CA HIS A 713 2.45 33.71 -6.19
C HIS A 713 3.68 34.49 -5.70
N ARG A 714 4.03 35.62 -6.33
CA ARG A 714 5.17 36.47 -5.91
C ARG A 714 4.93 37.19 -4.58
N GLY A 715 3.67 37.43 -4.23
CA GLY A 715 3.25 37.99 -2.96
C GLY A 715 3.13 36.98 -1.84
N MET A 716 3.24 35.68 -2.16
CA MET A 716 3.12 34.60 -1.19
C MET A 716 4.42 34.38 -0.40
N HIS A 717 4.31 34.47 0.92
CA HIS A 717 5.38 34.22 1.87
C HIS A 717 4.98 33.07 2.77
N VAL A 718 5.71 31.96 2.67
CA VAL A 718 5.37 30.74 3.38
C VAL A 718 6.30 30.53 4.57
N ARG A 719 5.73 30.21 5.72
CA ARG A 719 6.39 29.71 6.91
C ARG A 719 6.00 28.25 7.14
N GLY A 720 6.94 27.44 7.57
CA GLY A 720 6.75 26.02 7.84
C GLY A 720 7.99 25.43 8.50
N TYR A 721 8.08 24.13 8.53
CA TYR A 721 9.22 23.43 9.12
C TYR A 721 10.49 23.65 8.29
N LYS A 722 11.61 23.92 8.96
CA LYS A 722 12.89 24.27 8.34
C LYS A 722 14.04 23.34 8.73
N GLU A 723 13.78 22.13 9.16
CA GLU A 723 14.79 21.19 9.68
C GLU A 723 15.55 21.74 10.90
N ILE A 724 14.90 22.54 11.75
CA ILE A 724 15.47 23.04 13.00
C ILE A 724 14.79 22.31 14.15
N GLY A 725 15.10 21.02 14.26
CA GLY A 725 14.59 20.13 15.30
C GLY A 725 15.49 20.07 16.52
N THR A 726 14.90 19.79 17.66
CA THR A 726 15.60 19.57 18.93
C THR A 726 14.62 19.09 20.01
N THR A 727 15.14 18.76 21.20
CA THR A 727 14.32 18.67 22.42
C THR A 727 14.14 20.09 23.00
N THR A 728 12.89 20.53 23.13
CA THR A 728 12.55 21.87 23.61
C THR A 728 11.11 21.91 24.15
N THR A 729 10.42 23.06 24.08
CA THR A 729 9.00 23.17 24.40
C THR A 729 8.15 23.27 23.12
N PRO A 730 6.85 22.95 23.16
CA PRO A 730 5.99 23.00 21.97
C PRO A 730 6.03 24.34 21.21
N PHE A 731 5.96 25.47 21.90
CA PHE A 731 6.01 26.76 21.25
C PHE A 731 7.42 27.15 20.78
N ASP A 732 8.50 26.70 21.49
CA ASP A 732 9.86 26.97 20.99
C ASP A 732 10.15 26.23 19.68
N MET A 733 9.56 25.06 19.45
CA MET A 733 9.61 24.39 18.13
C MET A 733 9.09 25.32 17.03
N VAL A 734 7.99 26.00 17.30
CA VAL A 734 7.38 26.93 16.35
C VAL A 734 8.24 28.20 16.17
N VAL A 735 8.79 28.71 17.28
CA VAL A 735 9.71 29.88 17.28
C VAL A 735 10.98 29.62 16.50
N ARG A 736 11.61 28.46 16.68
CA ARG A 736 12.84 28.05 15.96
C ARG A 736 12.63 27.98 14.45
N ASN A 737 11.46 27.55 14.05
CA ASN A 737 11.10 27.42 12.65
C ASN A 737 10.45 28.69 12.08
N ASP A 738 10.43 29.81 12.83
CA ASP A 738 9.85 31.11 12.44
C ASP A 738 8.36 31.04 12.01
N LEU A 739 7.60 30.12 12.62
CA LEU A 739 6.16 29.95 12.30
C LEU A 739 5.29 30.59 13.40
N ASP A 740 5.89 31.09 14.48
CA ASP A 740 5.19 31.62 15.65
C ASP A 740 4.41 32.91 15.34
N ARG A 741 3.36 33.16 16.12
CA ARG A 741 2.47 34.32 16.04
C ARG A 741 3.19 35.65 15.96
N TYR A 742 4.28 35.82 16.67
CA TYR A 742 5.06 37.06 16.68
C TYR A 742 5.78 37.28 15.36
N ARG A 743 6.34 36.16 14.83
CA ARG A 743 7.02 36.21 13.53
C ARG A 743 6.04 36.47 12.41
N LEU A 744 4.84 35.86 12.43
CA LEU A 744 3.81 36.11 11.43
C LEU A 744 3.38 37.58 11.42
N VAL A 745 3.22 38.23 12.59
CA VAL A 745 2.96 39.66 12.68
C VAL A 745 4.09 40.49 12.09
N MET A 746 5.35 40.15 12.39
CA MET A 746 6.50 40.82 11.80
C MET A 746 6.51 40.70 10.27
N ASP A 747 6.19 39.52 9.74
CA ASP A 747 6.13 39.27 8.30
C ASP A 747 5.02 40.13 7.62
N VAL A 748 3.87 40.31 8.27
CA VAL A 748 2.83 41.23 7.81
C VAL A 748 3.38 42.66 7.74
N ILE A 749 4.04 43.13 8.81
CA ILE A 749 4.60 44.50 8.88
C ILE A 749 5.66 44.70 7.79
N ASP A 750 6.48 43.73 7.54
CA ASP A 750 7.58 43.81 6.58
C ASP A 750 7.08 43.77 5.11
N ARG A 751 5.86 43.24 4.85
CA ARG A 751 5.37 42.99 3.48
C ARG A 751 4.21 43.89 3.04
N VAL A 752 3.41 44.37 3.98
CA VAL A 752 2.33 45.31 3.60
C VAL A 752 2.96 46.68 3.25
N PRO A 753 2.73 47.22 2.06
CA PRO A 753 3.36 48.48 1.61
C PRO A 753 3.16 49.61 2.59
N GLY A 754 4.25 50.26 2.96
CA GLY A 754 4.25 51.45 3.85
C GLY A 754 4.03 51.14 5.33
N LEU A 755 3.79 49.84 5.72
CA LEU A 755 3.51 49.49 7.11
C LEU A 755 4.80 49.44 7.97
N ALA A 756 5.92 49.04 7.41
CA ALA A 756 7.18 48.86 8.14
C ALA A 756 7.62 50.10 8.94
N VAL A 757 7.44 51.28 8.38
CA VAL A 757 7.77 52.54 9.08
C VAL A 757 6.73 52.85 10.16
N ARG A 758 5.43 52.74 9.84
CA ARG A 758 4.34 53.07 10.78
C ARG A 758 4.25 52.12 11.96
N ALA A 759 4.54 50.85 11.74
CA ALA A 759 4.42 49.79 12.74
C ALA A 759 5.77 49.35 13.33
N ALA A 760 6.85 50.14 13.18
CA ALA A 760 8.18 49.76 13.65
C ALA A 760 8.21 49.40 15.15
N ALA A 761 7.48 50.13 16.00
CA ALA A 761 7.35 49.85 17.42
C ALA A 761 6.60 48.55 17.72
N VAL A 762 5.59 48.19 16.91
CA VAL A 762 4.88 46.93 17.02
C VAL A 762 5.82 45.77 16.66
N ARG A 763 6.54 45.91 15.55
CA ARG A 763 7.54 44.93 15.12
C ARG A 763 8.59 44.69 16.21
N GLN A 764 9.10 45.75 16.87
CA GLN A 764 10.06 45.58 17.96
C GLN A 764 9.44 44.83 19.16
N ARG A 765 8.21 45.12 19.55
CA ARG A 765 7.51 44.39 20.60
C ARG A 765 7.39 42.88 20.30
N MET A 766 7.16 42.51 19.05
CA MET A 766 7.10 41.10 18.63
C MET A 766 8.49 40.42 18.77
N ALA A 767 9.55 41.13 18.36
CA ALA A 767 10.92 40.63 18.52
C ALA A 767 11.29 40.47 20.01
N ASP A 768 10.91 41.42 20.86
CA ASP A 768 11.16 41.37 22.30
C ASP A 768 10.37 40.20 22.96
N ALA A 769 9.16 39.90 22.49
CA ALA A 769 8.36 38.79 22.99
C ALA A 769 9.03 37.41 22.69
N ARG A 770 9.54 37.24 21.48
CA ARG A 770 10.34 36.04 21.12
C ARG A 770 11.58 35.92 22.01
N GLN A 771 12.27 37.00 22.28
CA GLN A 771 13.46 37.01 23.14
C GLN A 771 13.10 36.65 24.59
N ARG A 772 11.99 37.23 25.12
CA ARG A 772 11.52 36.85 26.47
C ARG A 772 11.20 35.39 26.57
N HIS A 773 10.53 34.83 25.56
CA HIS A 773 10.24 33.38 25.53
C HIS A 773 11.51 32.54 25.54
N HIS A 774 12.50 32.90 24.71
CA HIS A 774 13.78 32.18 24.63
C HIS A 774 14.55 32.19 25.97
N VAL A 775 14.47 33.28 26.75
CA VAL A 775 15.05 33.33 28.08
C VAL A 775 14.26 32.47 29.05
N TRP A 776 12.93 32.57 29.02
CA TRP A 776 12.04 31.86 29.93
C TRP A 776 12.19 30.33 29.87
N ILE A 777 12.18 29.76 28.67
CA ILE A 777 12.27 28.29 28.51
C ILE A 777 13.57 27.71 29.05
N ARG A 778 14.66 28.48 29.03
CA ARG A 778 15.97 28.05 29.57
C ARG A 778 15.98 28.00 31.11
N GLU A 779 15.16 28.82 31.75
CA GLU A 779 15.08 28.89 33.18
C GLU A 779 14.01 27.95 33.74
N HIS A 780 12.90 27.76 33.04
CA HIS A 780 11.72 27.08 33.55
C HIS A 780 11.40 25.74 32.88
N GLY A 781 11.91 25.47 31.67
CA GLY A 781 11.63 24.25 30.90
C GLY A 781 10.18 24.14 30.39
N THR A 782 9.43 25.25 30.42
CA THR A 782 8.04 25.34 29.98
C THR A 782 7.86 26.56 29.09
N ASP A 783 6.79 26.61 28.26
CA ASP A 783 6.44 27.79 27.52
C ASP A 783 6.05 28.95 28.42
N LEU A 784 6.21 30.20 27.93
CA LEU A 784 5.75 31.40 28.61
C LEU A 784 4.28 31.30 28.98
N PRO A 785 3.83 31.66 30.20
CA PRO A 785 2.41 31.58 30.57
C PRO A 785 1.48 32.31 29.60
N GLU A 786 1.87 33.49 29.09
CA GLU A 786 1.06 34.26 28.09
C GLU A 786 0.86 33.51 26.78
N VAL A 787 1.69 32.49 26.51
CA VAL A 787 1.57 31.63 25.32
C VAL A 787 0.82 30.37 25.69
N ALA A 788 1.17 29.72 26.81
CA ALA A 788 0.55 28.48 27.27
C ALA A 788 -0.94 28.67 27.58
N ASP A 789 -1.29 29.79 28.20
CA ASP A 789 -2.66 30.13 28.61
C ASP A 789 -3.42 30.95 27.55
N TRP A 790 -2.86 31.06 26.32
CA TRP A 790 -3.51 31.82 25.26
C TRP A 790 -4.86 31.23 24.89
N THR A 791 -5.86 32.09 24.73
CA THR A 791 -7.18 31.75 24.22
C THR A 791 -7.61 32.73 23.13
N TRP A 792 -8.46 32.27 22.22
CA TRP A 792 -9.08 33.11 21.23
C TRP A 792 -10.18 33.96 21.88
N ASN A 793 -10.08 35.28 21.75
CA ASN A 793 -11.06 36.23 22.32
C ASN A 793 -11.75 37.11 21.28
N GLY A 794 -11.83 36.66 20.02
CA GLY A 794 -12.56 37.32 18.96
C GLY A 794 -11.85 38.47 18.27
#